data_35d5069ba163004baa7c465c3a89fc6b
#
_entry.id   35d5069ba163004baa7c465c3a89fc6b
#
_cell.length_a   1.000
_cell.length_b   1.000
_cell.length_c   1.000
_cell.angle_alpha   90.00
_cell.angle_beta   90.00
_cell.angle_gamma   90.00
#
_symmetry.space_group_name_H-M   'P 1'
#
loop_
_entity.id
_entity.type
_entity.pdbx_description
1 polymer ?
#
loop_
_entity_poly.entity_id
_entity_poly.type
_entity_poly.pdbx_seq_one_letter_code
_entity_poly.pdbx_strand_id
1 'polypeptide(L)'
;MTARPLEDFQPEEVRDDPKLAAWLERVAASRDFSLPSPACLEVEAVLGFFFAISAELNELASVVNGALGAARRDTESLAAIASSTSQHELSIRETASAINEAELSATHVAQTDEALRRVVSGAFETTDDATAEFEEIRTSLAGLGQGLAAGVTPLRAMDEAVRGVDVFIRVLKKMSRQAQLLGVNASVEASHIGDAGARFAIVASEVRKLAGSTRASCDDISRLIGELARATDRLTAATQLAQLATDEASQRIDAAYTNLLGGRGSLERVEEIVERISSNATEQSTSLHNVVTSIEEISRHASGVSKASAEAAALDLLGLVQEAERSVRAWRLLQTPHAPPGDGTPFTRWLSTLLAGRDPSELFDGEADYPQSARSLRAVLEVVNRDERAALAQIVGANVAAARNGFSWQSIAASLDALRGEIGNVALAVERSVKAARTAAEISASMHVLVEEMRGAYGGATTALAQALGRIGTIVGGVDEVGRLVDEMETASGSVERILVLLESISAKTNLLALNAAIESAHAGDRGRGFAVIAKEIRALARSTHESTRVVAESIAQVGPTSSAIRESGDGVATGTQTVNGSAELARAALTKLHAAFEATVQCALDVSATADQQSRALDAVLKRVNAGARSIDYAAARTTDERRLELITSGSRSQAIAARRSIGTQAERVRALGIEYAKRIEGAIEAAIASKKLTRDALLHSDYTPITGERIKSLAHLFDVSRVPATGFAPEKYSTRWDSLIEAPIIDILEHAYEELLPFGIATIVVGDLNSFVYAYPRRQIADWTGDPARDLPGNRIKRLFEDPASLAYARHGLGPAAEKLAKRAPYQAFIDAGCTLKLPPDGRRAWESWVYARDTGVACNEVIVGLYVRGHRHGNVRIIYDANVI
;
A
#
# COMPACT_ATOMS: atom_id res chain seq x y z
N MET A 1 -19.22 -77.98 -20.15
CA MET A 1 -20.39 -78.84 -20.43
C MET A 1 -21.38 -78.04 -21.22
N THR A 2 -21.65 -78.43 -22.43
CA THR A 2 -22.58 -77.75 -23.34
C THR A 2 -23.99 -77.89 -22.81
N ALA A 3 -24.61 -76.81 -22.40
CA ALA A 3 -26.02 -76.77 -22.01
C ALA A 3 -26.86 -77.19 -23.21
N ARG A 4 -27.73 -78.14 -23.01
CA ARG A 4 -28.79 -78.50 -23.98
C ARG A 4 -29.68 -77.28 -24.20
N PRO A 5 -30.22 -77.11 -25.44
CA PRO A 5 -31.11 -75.95 -25.70
C PRO A 5 -32.39 -76.09 -24.87
N LEU A 6 -32.97 -75.00 -24.51
CA LEU A 6 -34.23 -74.84 -23.76
C LEU A 6 -35.44 -75.49 -24.47
N GLU A 7 -35.31 -75.85 -25.72
CA GLU A 7 -36.34 -76.44 -26.57
C GLU A 7 -36.79 -77.86 -26.13
N ASP A 8 -35.98 -78.55 -25.27
CA ASP A 8 -36.24 -79.85 -24.74
C ASP A 8 -36.94 -79.84 -23.36
N PHE A 9 -37.42 -78.69 -22.87
CA PHE A 9 -38.09 -78.60 -21.58
C PHE A 9 -39.60 -78.84 -21.74
N GLN A 10 -40.10 -79.89 -21.13
CA GLN A 10 -41.56 -80.22 -21.05
C GLN A 10 -42.08 -79.65 -19.71
N PRO A 11 -43.03 -78.70 -19.67
CA PRO A 11 -43.60 -78.15 -18.42
C PRO A 11 -44.29 -79.21 -17.52
N GLU A 12 -44.73 -80.29 -18.09
CA GLU A 12 -45.43 -81.36 -17.40
C GLU A 12 -44.55 -82.23 -16.48
N GLU A 13 -43.23 -82.12 -16.54
CA GLU A 13 -42.28 -82.85 -15.70
C GLU A 13 -42.08 -82.18 -14.27
N VAL A 14 -42.69 -81.07 -13.98
CA VAL A 14 -42.63 -80.45 -12.66
C VAL A 14 -43.78 -80.96 -11.81
N ARG A 15 -43.51 -81.76 -10.76
CA ARG A 15 -44.52 -82.21 -9.81
C ARG A 15 -45.12 -81.04 -9.02
N ASP A 16 -46.42 -80.94 -8.98
CA ASP A 16 -47.16 -79.99 -8.20
C ASP A 16 -47.09 -80.32 -6.69
N ASP A 17 -46.33 -79.57 -5.89
CA ASP A 17 -46.34 -79.70 -4.45
C ASP A 17 -47.08 -78.52 -3.80
N PRO A 18 -48.32 -78.70 -3.34
CA PRO A 18 -49.12 -77.67 -2.79
C PRO A 18 -48.49 -77.02 -1.49
N LYS A 19 -47.62 -77.76 -0.77
CA LYS A 19 -46.98 -77.28 0.43
C LYS A 19 -45.83 -76.29 0.04
N LEU A 20 -45.12 -76.59 -1.04
CA LEU A 20 -44.09 -75.72 -1.59
C LEU A 20 -44.72 -74.37 -2.10
N ALA A 21 -45.79 -74.52 -2.85
CA ALA A 21 -46.58 -73.39 -3.35
C ALA A 21 -47.10 -72.47 -2.25
N ALA A 22 -47.74 -73.05 -1.24
CA ALA A 22 -48.20 -72.23 -0.08
C ALA A 22 -47.10 -71.59 0.74
N TRP A 23 -45.89 -72.23 0.79
CA TRP A 23 -44.74 -71.61 1.46
C TRP A 23 -44.19 -70.45 0.64
N LEU A 24 -44.04 -70.59 -0.67
CA LEU A 24 -43.59 -69.58 -1.59
C LEU A 24 -44.54 -68.35 -1.59
N GLU A 25 -45.86 -68.53 -1.51
CA GLU A 25 -46.78 -67.41 -1.35
C GLU A 25 -46.62 -66.69 -0.04
N ARG A 26 -46.31 -67.37 1.05
CA ARG A 26 -45.96 -66.70 2.34
C ARG A 26 -44.65 -65.97 2.22
N VAL A 27 -43.64 -66.48 1.56
CA VAL A 27 -42.35 -65.78 1.31
C VAL A 27 -42.58 -64.53 0.50
N ALA A 28 -43.34 -64.54 -0.54
CA ALA A 28 -43.69 -63.39 -1.37
C ALA A 28 -44.42 -62.31 -0.58
N ALA A 29 -45.37 -62.69 0.28
CA ALA A 29 -46.14 -61.76 1.11
C ALA A 29 -45.33 -61.17 2.23
N SER A 30 -44.49 -61.95 2.90
CA SER A 30 -43.70 -61.51 4.07
C SER A 30 -42.32 -60.94 3.72
N ARG A 31 -41.80 -61.15 2.51
CA ARG A 31 -40.41 -60.91 2.10
C ARG A 31 -39.37 -61.55 3.04
N ASP A 32 -39.67 -62.80 3.48
CA ASP A 32 -38.86 -63.54 4.47
C ASP A 32 -38.43 -64.93 3.93
N PHE A 33 -37.15 -64.98 3.46
CA PHE A 33 -36.56 -66.23 2.98
C PHE A 33 -36.22 -67.20 4.12
N SER A 34 -36.24 -66.75 5.37
CA SER A 34 -35.92 -67.59 6.56
C SER A 34 -37.14 -68.28 7.14
N LEU A 35 -38.30 -68.16 6.54
CA LEU A 35 -39.49 -68.89 6.98
C LEU A 35 -39.30 -70.38 7.03
N PRO A 36 -39.79 -71.07 8.04
CA PRO A 36 -39.73 -72.59 8.08
C PRO A 36 -40.21 -73.23 6.81
N SER A 37 -39.35 -74.04 6.17
CA SER A 37 -39.58 -74.68 4.89
C SER A 37 -40.42 -75.97 5.06
N PRO A 38 -41.22 -76.33 4.08
CA PRO A 38 -41.93 -77.61 4.10
C PRO A 38 -40.94 -78.77 3.84
N ALA A 39 -41.31 -79.95 4.31
CA ALA A 39 -40.56 -81.16 3.98
C ALA A 39 -41.00 -81.72 2.61
N CYS A 40 -40.36 -81.33 1.53
CA CYS A 40 -40.56 -81.81 0.16
C CYS A 40 -39.27 -81.91 -0.62
N LEU A 41 -39.29 -82.67 -1.72
CA LEU A 41 -38.07 -83.08 -2.47
C LEU A 41 -37.35 -81.88 -3.12
N GLU A 42 -37.99 -80.79 -3.43
CA GLU A 42 -37.43 -79.70 -4.23
C GLU A 42 -37.09 -78.50 -3.38
N VAL A 43 -37.38 -78.59 -2.06
CA VAL A 43 -37.13 -77.45 -1.12
C VAL A 43 -35.65 -77.03 -1.05
N GLU A 44 -34.74 -78.04 -1.07
CA GLU A 44 -33.31 -77.74 -1.02
C GLU A 44 -32.85 -76.92 -2.21
N ALA A 45 -33.41 -77.21 -3.42
CA ALA A 45 -33.05 -76.43 -4.62
C ALA A 45 -33.61 -75.00 -4.55
N VAL A 46 -34.84 -74.85 -4.04
CA VAL A 46 -35.41 -73.52 -3.83
C VAL A 46 -34.67 -72.76 -2.77
N LEU A 47 -34.24 -73.35 -1.67
CA LEU A 47 -33.43 -72.73 -0.63
C LEU A 47 -32.06 -72.37 -1.19
N GLY A 48 -31.39 -73.21 -2.03
CA GLY A 48 -30.16 -72.84 -2.71
C GLY A 48 -30.29 -71.64 -3.65
N PHE A 49 -31.41 -71.52 -4.34
CA PHE A 49 -31.78 -70.42 -5.18
C PHE A 49 -32.00 -69.12 -4.33
N PHE A 50 -32.78 -69.20 -3.24
CA PHE A 50 -32.97 -68.05 -2.31
C PHE A 50 -31.71 -67.62 -1.61
N PHE A 51 -30.78 -68.59 -1.33
CA PHE A 51 -29.47 -68.25 -0.79
C PHE A 51 -28.64 -67.40 -1.77
N ALA A 52 -28.68 -67.82 -3.08
CA ALA A 52 -28.02 -67.03 -4.12
C ALA A 52 -28.60 -65.61 -4.25
N ILE A 53 -29.91 -65.43 -4.23
CA ILE A 53 -30.59 -64.15 -4.23
C ILE A 53 -30.25 -63.40 -2.96
N SER A 54 -30.21 -64.02 -1.79
CA SER A 54 -29.84 -63.41 -0.53
C SER A 54 -28.39 -62.82 -0.55
N ALA A 55 -27.47 -63.58 -1.21
CA ALA A 55 -26.10 -63.09 -1.39
C ALA A 55 -26.03 -61.78 -2.24
N GLU A 56 -26.81 -61.77 -3.35
CA GLU A 56 -26.89 -60.57 -4.21
C GLU A 56 -27.51 -59.38 -3.50
N LEU A 57 -28.61 -59.58 -2.73
CA LEU A 57 -29.22 -58.48 -1.96
C LEU A 57 -28.32 -58.00 -0.81
N ASN A 58 -27.51 -58.89 -0.19
CA ASN A 58 -26.49 -58.47 0.81
C ASN A 58 -25.40 -57.60 0.19
N GLU A 59 -24.95 -57.95 -1.03
CA GLU A 59 -23.99 -57.11 -1.76
C GLU A 59 -24.58 -55.74 -2.05
N LEU A 60 -25.83 -55.69 -2.53
CA LEU A 60 -26.55 -54.45 -2.73
C LEU A 60 -26.67 -53.63 -1.43
N ALA A 61 -26.98 -54.27 -0.32
CA ALA A 61 -27.05 -53.65 0.99
C ALA A 61 -25.71 -53.02 1.41
N SER A 62 -24.59 -53.71 1.11
CA SER A 62 -23.25 -53.17 1.38
C SER A 62 -22.96 -51.88 0.59
N VAL A 63 -23.31 -51.86 -0.70
CA VAL A 63 -23.18 -50.70 -1.57
C VAL A 63 -24.02 -49.52 -1.06
N VAL A 64 -25.28 -49.79 -0.70
CA VAL A 64 -26.20 -48.80 -0.15
C VAL A 64 -25.68 -48.22 1.17
N ASN A 65 -25.17 -49.07 2.09
CA ASN A 65 -24.60 -48.64 3.34
C ASN A 65 -23.35 -47.76 3.15
N GLY A 66 -22.49 -48.11 2.20
CA GLY A 66 -21.35 -47.29 1.81
C GLY A 66 -21.78 -45.93 1.27
N ALA A 67 -22.79 -45.92 0.41
CA ALA A 67 -23.39 -44.69 -0.13
C ALA A 67 -24.02 -43.81 0.95
N LEU A 68 -24.71 -44.40 1.93
CA LEU A 68 -25.33 -43.69 3.04
C LEU A 68 -24.27 -42.98 3.91
N GLY A 69 -23.16 -43.69 4.17
CA GLY A 69 -22.02 -43.08 4.90
C GLY A 69 -21.40 -41.90 4.16
N ALA A 70 -21.28 -41.99 2.83
CA ALA A 70 -20.77 -40.88 2.01
C ALA A 70 -21.74 -39.71 1.99
N ALA A 71 -23.02 -39.94 1.75
CA ALA A 71 -24.04 -38.88 1.71
C ALA A 71 -24.18 -38.10 3.02
N ARG A 72 -24.02 -38.79 4.17
CA ARG A 72 -24.01 -38.13 5.48
C ARG A 72 -22.79 -37.18 5.63
N ARG A 73 -21.59 -37.68 5.31
CA ARG A 73 -20.37 -36.84 5.38
C ARG A 73 -20.48 -35.63 4.46
N ASP A 74 -20.98 -35.80 3.26
CA ASP A 74 -21.19 -34.75 2.28
C ASP A 74 -22.11 -33.65 2.82
N THR A 75 -23.27 -34.04 3.37
CA THR A 75 -24.19 -33.11 4.01
C THR A 75 -23.57 -32.35 5.19
N GLU A 76 -22.80 -33.03 6.05
CA GLU A 76 -22.09 -32.42 7.16
C GLU A 76 -21.02 -31.43 6.67
N SER A 77 -20.31 -31.77 5.61
CA SER A 77 -19.25 -30.93 5.02
C SER A 77 -19.82 -29.67 4.36
N LEU A 78 -20.90 -29.82 3.60
CA LEU A 78 -21.62 -28.68 3.02
C LEU A 78 -22.15 -27.72 4.09
N ALA A 79 -22.75 -28.25 5.17
CA ALA A 79 -23.22 -27.44 6.29
C ALA A 79 -22.07 -26.69 6.98
N ALA A 80 -20.92 -27.34 7.19
CA ALA A 80 -19.73 -26.71 7.78
C ALA A 80 -19.16 -25.61 6.90
N ILE A 81 -19.08 -25.84 5.56
CA ILE A 81 -18.60 -24.83 4.61
C ILE A 81 -19.58 -23.65 4.55
N ALA A 82 -20.88 -23.90 4.45
CA ALA A 82 -21.89 -22.85 4.46
C ALA A 82 -21.82 -21.98 5.73
N SER A 83 -21.66 -22.61 6.90
CA SER A 83 -21.49 -21.91 8.16
C SER A 83 -20.20 -21.07 8.18
N SER A 84 -19.07 -21.65 7.73
CA SER A 84 -17.78 -20.96 7.63
C SER A 84 -17.84 -19.77 6.69
N THR A 85 -18.47 -19.93 5.52
CA THR A 85 -18.63 -18.85 4.54
C THR A 85 -19.53 -17.72 5.07
N SER A 86 -20.63 -18.05 5.73
CA SER A 86 -21.50 -17.04 6.34
C SER A 86 -20.77 -16.23 7.42
N GLN A 87 -19.98 -16.89 8.25
CA GLN A 87 -19.14 -16.24 9.25
C GLN A 87 -18.08 -15.36 8.60
N HIS A 88 -17.52 -15.80 7.48
CA HIS A 88 -16.56 -15.02 6.70
C HIS A 88 -17.21 -13.78 6.07
N GLU A 89 -18.43 -13.87 5.53
CA GLU A 89 -19.18 -12.72 5.01
C GLU A 89 -19.42 -11.65 6.08
N LEU A 90 -19.72 -12.02 7.31
CA LEU A 90 -19.85 -11.07 8.43
C LEU A 90 -18.51 -10.38 8.70
N SER A 91 -17.41 -11.15 8.76
CA SER A 91 -16.06 -10.61 8.95
C SER A 91 -15.64 -9.67 7.82
N ILE A 92 -16.02 -9.97 6.58
CA ILE A 92 -15.78 -9.10 5.41
C ILE A 92 -16.47 -7.75 5.57
N ARG A 93 -17.75 -7.73 5.97
CA ARG A 93 -18.51 -6.48 6.18
C ARG A 93 -17.90 -5.61 7.27
N GLU A 94 -17.50 -6.23 8.37
CA GLU A 94 -16.80 -5.52 9.44
C GLU A 94 -15.43 -5.00 9.03
N THR A 95 -14.71 -5.78 8.21
CA THR A 95 -13.44 -5.38 7.62
C THR A 95 -13.62 -4.21 6.65
N ALA A 96 -14.63 -4.26 5.79
CA ALA A 96 -14.97 -3.17 4.87
C ALA A 96 -15.28 -1.86 5.62
N SER A 97 -16.04 -1.93 6.72
CA SER A 97 -16.32 -0.76 7.55
C SER A 97 -15.05 -0.16 8.15
N ALA A 98 -14.17 -1.01 8.71
CA ALA A 98 -12.91 -0.55 9.29
C ALA A 98 -11.93 0.01 8.24
N ILE A 99 -11.94 -0.52 7.02
CA ILE A 99 -11.14 0.02 5.91
C ILE A 99 -11.68 1.38 5.47
N ASN A 100 -13.00 1.57 5.38
CA ASN A 100 -13.57 2.88 5.08
C ASN A 100 -13.20 3.93 6.15
N GLU A 101 -13.20 3.56 7.43
CA GLU A 101 -12.70 4.43 8.50
C GLU A 101 -11.21 4.76 8.33
N ALA A 102 -10.40 3.78 7.95
CA ALA A 102 -8.98 3.99 7.68
C ALA A 102 -8.74 4.88 6.45
N GLU A 103 -9.56 4.77 5.41
CA GLU A 103 -9.51 5.62 4.21
C GLU A 103 -9.88 7.08 4.53
N LEU A 104 -10.92 7.28 5.34
CA LEU A 104 -11.29 8.61 5.84
C LEU A 104 -10.15 9.21 6.67
N SER A 105 -9.51 8.41 7.51
CA SER A 105 -8.34 8.84 8.30
C SER A 105 -7.14 9.19 7.42
N ALA A 106 -6.85 8.40 6.37
CA ALA A 106 -5.79 8.69 5.39
C ALA A 106 -6.07 10.00 4.63
N THR A 107 -7.32 10.22 4.25
CA THR A 107 -7.76 11.46 3.61
C THR A 107 -7.58 12.66 4.54
N HIS A 108 -7.88 12.51 5.82
CA HIS A 108 -7.67 13.55 6.83
C HIS A 108 -6.18 13.88 7.01
N VAL A 109 -5.32 12.85 7.06
CA VAL A 109 -3.85 13.04 7.08
C VAL A 109 -3.40 13.84 5.87
N ALA A 110 -3.84 13.47 4.66
CA ALA A 110 -3.49 14.18 3.43
C ALA A 110 -3.97 15.65 3.41
N GLN A 111 -5.17 15.93 3.93
CA GLN A 111 -5.69 17.31 4.05
C GLN A 111 -4.90 18.13 5.08
N THR A 112 -4.54 17.52 6.20
CA THR A 112 -3.73 18.17 7.25
C THR A 112 -2.31 18.43 6.74
N ASP A 113 -1.72 17.50 5.97
CA ASP A 113 -0.43 17.69 5.31
C ASP A 113 -0.44 18.83 4.32
N GLU A 114 -1.48 18.99 3.51
CA GLU A 114 -1.63 20.11 2.60
C GLU A 114 -1.77 21.46 3.34
N ALA A 115 -2.46 21.46 4.49
CA ALA A 115 -2.53 22.64 5.35
C ALA A 115 -1.15 22.96 5.95
N LEU A 116 -0.44 21.93 6.40
CA LEU A 116 0.91 22.03 6.95
C LEU A 116 1.90 22.58 5.91
N ARG A 117 1.85 22.11 4.68
CA ARG A 117 2.67 22.60 3.56
C ARG A 117 2.48 24.09 3.32
N ARG A 118 1.23 24.57 3.35
CA ARG A 118 0.93 26.01 3.23
C ARG A 118 1.48 26.82 4.38
N VAL A 119 1.39 26.33 5.61
CA VAL A 119 1.94 27.00 6.79
C VAL A 119 3.46 27.10 6.72
N VAL A 120 4.13 26.00 6.34
CA VAL A 120 5.59 25.94 6.20
C VAL A 120 6.07 26.85 5.08
N SER A 121 5.41 26.87 3.92
CA SER A 121 5.74 27.80 2.82
C SER A 121 5.59 29.26 3.24
N GLY A 122 4.52 29.62 3.94
CA GLY A 122 4.32 30.95 4.46
C GLY A 122 5.35 31.35 5.54
N ALA A 123 5.84 30.37 6.31
CA ALA A 123 6.92 30.58 7.28
C ALA A 123 8.26 30.86 6.58
N PHE A 124 8.54 30.19 5.43
CA PHE A 124 9.72 30.52 4.62
C PHE A 124 9.69 31.97 4.11
N GLU A 125 8.60 32.37 3.47
CA GLU A 125 8.44 33.75 2.98
C GLU A 125 8.63 34.75 4.10
N THR A 126 8.01 34.50 5.26
CA THR A 126 8.12 35.41 6.43
C THR A 126 9.54 35.39 7.01
N THR A 127 10.27 34.28 6.95
CA THR A 127 11.66 34.18 7.39
C THR A 127 12.58 34.95 6.45
N ASP A 128 12.36 34.90 5.15
CA ASP A 128 13.12 35.63 4.16
C ASP A 128 12.87 37.15 4.33
N ASP A 129 11.63 37.59 4.55
CA ASP A 129 11.27 38.95 4.88
C ASP A 129 12.01 39.41 6.15
N ALA A 130 11.94 38.64 7.23
CA ALA A 130 12.66 38.98 8.48
C ALA A 130 14.17 39.07 8.25
N THR A 131 14.75 38.18 7.47
CA THR A 131 16.18 38.16 7.14
C THR A 131 16.60 39.43 6.40
N ALA A 132 15.80 39.91 5.46
CA ALA A 132 16.04 41.16 4.74
C ALA A 132 16.01 42.36 5.68
N GLU A 133 15.02 42.42 6.58
CA GLU A 133 14.93 43.52 7.57
C GLU A 133 16.12 43.52 8.54
N PHE A 134 16.56 42.37 9.02
CA PHE A 134 17.76 42.28 9.85
C PHE A 134 19.03 42.72 9.12
N GLU A 135 19.17 42.42 7.82
CA GLU A 135 20.31 42.89 7.02
C GLU A 135 20.28 44.41 6.80
N GLU A 136 19.08 44.99 6.63
CA GLU A 136 18.93 46.44 6.57
C GLU A 136 19.30 47.12 7.92
N ILE A 137 18.87 46.55 9.04
CA ILE A 137 19.27 46.99 10.37
C ILE A 137 20.80 46.93 10.53
N ARG A 138 21.45 45.84 10.13
CA ARG A 138 22.92 45.69 10.18
C ARG A 138 23.62 46.77 9.38
N THR A 139 23.17 46.98 8.16
CA THR A 139 23.71 48.00 7.26
C THR A 139 23.56 49.40 7.84
N SER A 140 22.38 49.70 8.36
CA SER A 140 22.09 51.00 8.97
C SER A 140 22.90 51.23 10.25
N LEU A 141 23.02 50.22 11.14
CA LEU A 141 23.89 50.33 12.34
C LEU A 141 25.36 50.50 11.99
N ALA A 142 25.87 49.87 10.95
CA ALA A 142 27.23 50.12 10.46
C ALA A 142 27.39 51.57 9.98
N GLY A 143 26.41 52.13 9.28
CA GLY A 143 26.35 53.52 8.87
C GLY A 143 26.33 54.49 10.07
N LEU A 144 25.54 54.16 11.11
CA LEU A 144 25.51 54.92 12.37
C LEU A 144 26.88 54.95 13.06
N GLY A 145 27.56 53.81 13.15
CA GLY A 145 28.91 53.71 13.72
C GLY A 145 29.90 54.56 12.95
N GLN A 146 29.85 54.55 11.62
CA GLN A 146 30.69 55.43 10.79
C GLN A 146 30.37 56.90 10.96
N GLY A 147 29.07 57.26 11.03
CA GLY A 147 28.62 58.61 11.29
C GLY A 147 29.13 59.14 12.66
N LEU A 148 28.95 58.35 13.71
CA LEU A 148 29.47 58.75 15.05
C LEU A 148 30.98 58.84 15.06
N ALA A 149 31.72 57.99 14.43
CA ALA A 149 33.16 58.01 14.29
C ALA A 149 33.64 59.25 13.50
N ALA A 150 32.92 59.69 12.48
CA ALA A 150 33.20 60.91 11.72
C ALA A 150 33.10 62.17 12.59
N GLY A 151 32.18 62.16 13.56
CA GLY A 151 32.05 63.27 14.54
C GLY A 151 33.18 63.39 15.54
N VAL A 152 33.98 62.34 15.77
CA VAL A 152 35.12 62.38 16.77
C VAL A 152 36.24 63.33 16.36
N THR A 153 36.60 63.39 15.08
CA THR A 153 37.65 64.24 14.57
C THR A 153 37.35 65.75 14.77
N PRO A 154 36.16 66.30 14.38
CA PRO A 154 35.69 67.62 14.70
C PRO A 154 35.68 67.87 16.20
N LEU A 155 35.23 66.95 17.04
CA LEU A 155 35.25 67.12 18.51
C LEU A 155 36.66 67.35 19.08
N ARG A 156 37.65 66.59 18.59
CA ARG A 156 39.06 66.87 19.01
C ARG A 156 39.55 68.20 18.58
N ALA A 157 39.29 68.63 17.36
CA ALA A 157 39.69 69.95 16.85
C ALA A 157 39.02 71.05 17.68
N MET A 158 37.75 70.84 18.08
CA MET A 158 37.05 71.80 18.97
C MET A 158 37.69 71.88 20.38
N ASP A 159 37.99 70.73 21.01
CA ASP A 159 38.70 70.68 22.29
C ASP A 159 40.04 71.45 22.23
N GLU A 160 40.80 71.20 21.17
CA GLU A 160 42.07 71.90 20.96
C GLU A 160 41.90 73.41 20.81
N ALA A 161 40.91 73.86 20.05
CA ALA A 161 40.60 75.31 19.83
C ALA A 161 40.17 75.93 21.15
N VAL A 162 39.24 75.30 21.91
CA VAL A 162 38.79 75.87 23.22
C VAL A 162 39.90 75.93 24.23
N ARG A 163 40.76 74.95 24.36
CA ARG A 163 41.93 74.96 25.24
C ARG A 163 43.00 75.99 24.79
N GLY A 164 43.15 76.12 23.48
CA GLY A 164 44.05 77.17 22.92
C GLY A 164 43.60 78.61 23.32
N VAL A 165 42.29 78.83 23.19
CA VAL A 165 41.72 80.17 23.62
C VAL A 165 41.97 80.47 25.11
N ASP A 166 41.76 79.46 26.00
CA ASP A 166 42.00 79.64 27.43
C ASP A 166 43.43 80.08 27.73
N VAL A 167 44.48 79.57 27.03
CA VAL A 167 45.88 80.00 27.14
C VAL A 167 45.99 81.44 26.76
N PHE A 168 45.48 81.84 25.63
CA PHE A 168 45.56 83.24 25.17
C PHE A 168 44.78 84.22 26.09
N ILE A 169 43.66 83.86 26.62
CA ILE A 169 42.90 84.69 27.56
C ILE A 169 43.69 84.89 28.84
N ARG A 170 44.40 83.86 29.35
CA ARG A 170 45.33 84.06 30.49
C ARG A 170 46.44 85.04 30.18
N VAL A 171 46.96 85.05 28.92
CA VAL A 171 47.97 86.03 28.46
C VAL A 171 47.35 87.44 28.44
N LEU A 172 46.15 87.58 27.81
CA LEU A 172 45.44 88.89 27.76
C LEU A 172 45.10 89.39 29.14
N LYS A 173 44.73 88.62 30.10
CA LYS A 173 44.53 89.01 31.51
C LYS A 173 45.83 89.53 32.15
N LYS A 174 46.96 88.93 31.88
CA LYS A 174 48.26 89.36 32.33
C LYS A 174 48.62 90.72 31.70
N MET A 175 48.39 90.83 30.39
CA MET A 175 48.66 92.11 29.69
C MET A 175 47.75 93.26 30.15
N SER A 176 46.48 93.04 30.36
CA SER A 176 45.50 93.98 30.92
C SER A 176 45.91 94.47 32.31
N ARG A 177 46.43 93.52 33.16
CA ARG A 177 46.94 93.86 34.49
C ARG A 177 48.21 94.74 34.36
N GLN A 178 49.11 94.41 33.42
CA GLN A 178 50.30 95.22 33.15
C GLN A 178 49.94 96.68 32.66
N ALA A 179 48.96 96.78 31.72
CA ALA A 179 48.41 98.03 31.22
C ALA A 179 47.76 98.84 32.35
N GLN A 180 47.07 98.18 33.25
CA GLN A 180 46.45 98.82 34.43
C GLN A 180 47.54 99.45 35.39
N LEU A 181 48.65 98.70 35.66
CA LEU A 181 49.77 99.16 36.42
C LEU A 181 50.52 100.28 35.75
N LEU A 182 50.75 100.19 34.43
CA LEU A 182 51.31 101.27 33.63
C LEU A 182 50.45 102.53 33.68
N GLY A 183 49.11 102.36 33.57
CA GLY A 183 48.19 103.47 33.70
C GLY A 183 48.24 104.13 35.11
N VAL A 184 48.43 103.35 36.18
CA VAL A 184 48.60 103.86 37.53
C VAL A 184 49.97 104.58 37.58
N ASN A 185 51.08 103.99 37.12
CA ASN A 185 52.39 104.62 37.06
C ASN A 185 52.37 105.94 36.28
N ALA A 186 51.68 105.94 35.11
CA ALA A 186 51.47 107.11 34.33
C ALA A 186 50.68 108.21 35.08
N SER A 187 49.67 107.88 35.85
CA SER A 187 48.89 108.76 36.66
C SER A 187 49.74 109.41 37.76
N VAL A 188 50.61 108.63 38.39
CA VAL A 188 51.58 109.13 39.40
C VAL A 188 52.59 110.09 38.80
N GLU A 189 53.17 109.71 37.65
CA GLU A 189 54.10 110.45 36.93
C GLU A 189 53.50 111.84 36.48
N ALA A 190 52.24 111.82 35.98
CA ALA A 190 51.48 112.98 35.60
C ALA A 190 51.24 113.92 36.76
N SER A 191 50.99 113.37 37.97
CA SER A 191 50.93 114.27 39.16
C SER A 191 52.23 114.98 39.55
N HIS A 192 53.40 114.31 39.26
CA HIS A 192 54.71 114.79 39.54
C HIS A 192 55.09 116.01 38.69
N ILE A 193 54.55 116.23 37.53
CA ILE A 193 54.86 117.25 36.53
C ILE A 193 53.95 118.42 36.69
N GLY A 194 52.93 118.47 37.57
CA GLY A 194 52.06 119.60 37.80
C GLY A 194 51.13 119.94 36.65
N ASP A 195 50.80 121.20 36.40
CA ASP A 195 49.84 121.65 35.36
C ASP A 195 50.13 121.17 33.90
N ALA A 196 51.42 120.86 33.63
CA ALA A 196 51.82 120.32 32.33
C ALA A 196 51.49 118.83 32.19
N GLY A 197 51.24 118.16 33.35
CA GLY A 197 50.85 116.76 33.42
C GLY A 197 49.34 116.47 33.22
N ALA A 198 48.53 117.52 33.19
CA ALA A 198 47.09 117.42 33.13
C ALA A 198 46.55 116.59 31.93
N ARG A 199 47.12 116.77 30.72
CA ARG A 199 46.78 116.01 29.49
C ARG A 199 47.21 114.49 29.62
N PHE A 200 48.33 114.23 30.28
CA PHE A 200 48.85 112.92 30.53
C PHE A 200 47.98 112.19 31.57
N ALA A 201 47.48 112.88 32.57
CA ALA A 201 46.61 112.35 33.62
C ALA A 201 45.27 111.79 32.97
N ILE A 202 44.78 112.62 32.00
CA ILE A 202 43.58 112.12 31.21
C ILE A 202 43.89 110.84 30.45
N VAL A 203 45.00 110.78 29.74
CA VAL A 203 45.41 109.58 29.01
C VAL A 203 45.63 108.37 29.93
N ALA A 204 46.36 108.57 31.07
CA ALA A 204 46.63 107.57 32.09
C ALA A 204 45.27 107.00 32.69
N SER A 205 44.31 107.93 33.00
CA SER A 205 43.00 107.52 33.47
C SER A 205 42.24 106.76 32.41
N GLU A 206 42.29 107.18 31.15
CA GLU A 206 41.58 106.41 30.07
C GLU A 206 42.25 105.09 29.77
N VAL A 207 43.60 105.01 29.82
CA VAL A 207 44.27 103.69 29.72
C VAL A 207 43.91 102.78 30.88
N ARG A 208 43.85 103.32 32.12
CA ARG A 208 43.38 102.52 33.26
C ARG A 208 41.95 101.98 33.09
N LYS A 209 41.05 102.79 32.60
CA LYS A 209 39.70 102.52 32.35
C LYS A 209 39.60 101.45 31.25
N LEU A 210 40.32 101.63 30.15
CA LEU A 210 40.36 100.65 29.05
C LEU A 210 40.99 99.32 29.48
N ALA A 211 42.03 99.32 30.28
CA ALA A 211 42.62 98.16 30.88
C ALA A 211 41.64 97.43 31.82
N GLY A 212 40.90 98.17 32.60
CA GLY A 212 39.81 97.64 33.44
C GLY A 212 38.72 96.98 32.61
N SER A 213 38.30 97.64 31.50
CA SER A 213 37.35 97.11 30.56
C SER A 213 37.87 95.87 29.85
N THR A 214 39.13 95.84 29.40
CA THR A 214 39.79 94.66 28.82
C THR A 214 39.77 93.49 29.79
N ARG A 215 40.07 93.77 31.09
CA ARG A 215 40.09 92.73 32.11
C ARG A 215 38.68 92.15 32.31
N ALA A 216 37.65 92.96 32.41
CA ALA A 216 36.27 92.58 32.57
C ALA A 216 35.85 91.70 31.35
N SER A 217 36.17 92.17 30.12
CA SER A 217 35.91 91.39 28.89
C SER A 217 36.65 90.02 28.89
N CYS A 218 37.91 89.98 29.36
CA CYS A 218 38.66 88.77 29.50
C CYS A 218 38.14 87.86 30.60
N ASP A 219 37.51 88.35 31.66
CA ASP A 219 36.83 87.57 32.68
C ASP A 219 35.54 86.96 32.14
N ASP A 220 34.74 87.71 31.33
CA ASP A 220 33.60 87.24 30.63
C ASP A 220 33.92 86.16 29.60
N ILE A 221 34.94 86.37 28.76
CA ILE A 221 35.39 85.29 27.80
C ILE A 221 35.88 84.10 28.59
N SER A 222 36.61 84.25 29.69
CA SER A 222 37.07 83.13 30.50
C SER A 222 35.85 82.26 31.02
N ARG A 223 34.81 82.92 31.45
CA ARG A 223 33.59 82.21 31.86
C ARG A 223 32.94 81.46 30.70
N LEU A 224 32.81 82.10 29.52
CA LEU A 224 32.27 81.53 28.32
C LEU A 224 33.09 80.30 27.78
N ILE A 225 34.42 80.44 27.77
CA ILE A 225 35.34 79.39 27.43
C ILE A 225 35.26 78.25 28.42
N GLY A 226 35.03 78.49 29.71
CA GLY A 226 34.76 77.47 30.70
C GLY A 226 33.41 76.72 30.43
N GLU A 227 32.39 77.45 29.91
CA GLU A 227 31.13 76.86 29.48
C GLU A 227 31.34 76.01 28.23
N LEU A 228 32.06 76.50 27.21
CA LEU A 228 32.44 75.79 26.01
C LEU A 228 33.24 74.53 26.32
N ALA A 229 34.26 74.57 27.21
CA ALA A 229 35.05 73.41 27.61
C ALA A 229 34.17 72.33 28.23
N ARG A 230 33.26 72.68 29.15
CA ARG A 230 32.35 71.75 29.76
C ARG A 230 31.34 71.13 28.75
N ALA A 231 30.86 71.96 27.79
CA ALA A 231 30.02 71.50 26.72
C ALA A 231 30.75 70.47 25.80
N THR A 232 32.03 70.80 25.47
CA THR A 232 32.89 69.89 24.67
C THR A 232 33.13 68.53 25.38
N ASP A 233 33.43 68.59 26.71
CA ASP A 233 33.60 67.37 27.52
C ASP A 233 32.33 66.51 27.55
N ARG A 234 31.19 67.13 27.76
CA ARG A 234 29.87 66.45 27.74
C ARG A 234 29.55 65.92 26.37
N LEU A 235 29.80 66.64 25.30
CA LEU A 235 29.61 66.26 23.95
C LEU A 235 30.48 65.02 23.60
N THR A 236 31.73 65.00 24.02
CA THR A 236 32.63 63.85 23.85
C THR A 236 32.12 62.62 24.59
N ALA A 237 31.64 62.76 25.82
CA ALA A 237 31.06 61.68 26.60
C ALA A 237 29.78 61.17 25.96
N ALA A 238 28.88 62.06 25.46
CA ALA A 238 27.65 61.66 24.78
C ALA A 238 27.93 60.87 23.49
N THR A 239 28.89 61.30 22.67
CA THR A 239 29.33 60.65 21.46
C THR A 239 29.92 59.24 21.73
N GLN A 240 30.77 59.15 22.78
CA GLN A 240 31.34 57.85 23.20
C GLN A 240 30.27 56.87 23.69
N LEU A 241 29.30 57.34 24.48
CA LEU A 241 28.17 56.53 24.92
C LEU A 241 27.32 56.04 23.74
N ALA A 242 27.06 56.95 22.77
CA ALA A 242 26.33 56.56 21.56
C ALA A 242 27.09 55.50 20.72
N GLN A 243 28.44 55.66 20.63
CA GLN A 243 29.28 54.68 19.93
C GLN A 243 29.21 53.28 20.58
N LEU A 244 29.40 53.24 21.93
CA LEU A 244 29.30 51.98 22.67
C LEU A 244 27.92 51.32 22.51
N ALA A 245 26.85 52.13 22.57
CA ALA A 245 25.50 51.64 22.36
C ALA A 245 25.29 51.09 20.94
N THR A 246 25.91 51.72 19.92
CA THR A 246 25.88 51.25 18.53
C THR A 246 26.59 49.91 18.37
N ASP A 247 27.77 49.75 18.95
CA ASP A 247 28.55 48.52 18.92
C ASP A 247 27.79 47.36 19.61
N GLU A 248 27.20 47.63 20.79
CA GLU A 248 26.37 46.66 21.50
C GLU A 248 25.09 46.31 20.72
N ALA A 249 24.41 47.27 20.10
CA ALA A 249 23.26 47.05 19.26
C ALA A 249 23.63 46.17 18.06
N SER A 250 24.74 46.45 17.38
CA SER A 250 25.24 45.67 16.26
C SER A 250 25.50 44.20 16.66
N GLN A 251 26.18 43.97 17.80
CA GLN A 251 26.41 42.61 18.30
C GLN A 251 25.10 41.86 18.58
N ARG A 252 24.07 42.55 19.12
CA ARG A 252 22.75 41.92 19.36
C ARG A 252 22.04 41.60 18.06
N ILE A 253 22.10 42.45 17.07
CA ILE A 253 21.51 42.22 15.75
C ILE A 253 22.23 41.07 15.02
N ASP A 254 23.56 41.00 15.08
CA ASP A 254 24.31 39.89 14.53
C ASP A 254 23.95 38.55 15.19
N ALA A 255 23.73 38.54 16.50
CA ALA A 255 23.23 37.37 17.21
C ALA A 255 21.80 37.00 16.79
N ALA A 256 20.91 37.99 16.62
CA ALA A 256 19.55 37.75 16.14
C ALA A 256 19.53 37.22 14.73
N TYR A 257 20.32 37.76 13.83
CA TYR A 257 20.48 37.30 12.45
C TYR A 257 21.00 35.84 12.37
N THR A 258 21.99 35.52 13.19
CA THR A 258 22.52 34.15 13.29
C THR A 258 21.47 33.17 13.77
N ASN A 259 20.68 33.55 14.78
CA ASN A 259 19.57 32.72 15.26
C ASN A 259 18.49 32.51 14.18
N LEU A 260 18.17 33.58 13.40
CA LEU A 260 17.22 33.50 12.30
C LEU A 260 17.69 32.49 11.23
N LEU A 261 18.94 32.54 10.82
CA LEU A 261 19.52 31.60 9.87
C LEU A 261 19.53 30.16 10.42
N GLY A 262 19.80 29.96 11.69
CA GLY A 262 19.68 28.66 12.36
C GLY A 262 18.26 28.14 12.34
N GLY A 263 17.28 29.02 12.63
CA GLY A 263 15.86 28.67 12.52
C GLY A 263 15.42 28.33 11.11
N ARG A 264 15.93 28.98 10.08
CA ARG A 264 15.69 28.68 8.68
C ARG A 264 16.15 27.27 8.30
N GLY A 265 17.36 26.88 8.74
CA GLY A 265 17.85 25.51 8.51
C GLY A 265 16.98 24.43 9.18
N SER A 266 16.37 24.72 10.32
CA SER A 266 15.39 23.82 10.94
C SER A 266 14.08 23.79 10.16
N LEU A 267 13.65 24.89 9.56
CA LEU A 267 12.47 24.98 8.70
C LEU A 267 12.63 24.14 7.41
N GLU A 268 13.82 24.13 6.81
CA GLU A 268 14.15 23.27 5.66
C GLU A 268 13.99 21.77 6.02
N ARG A 269 14.40 21.37 7.21
CA ARG A 269 14.21 20.01 7.72
C ARG A 269 12.73 19.68 7.98
N VAL A 270 11.93 20.65 8.37
CA VAL A 270 10.47 20.50 8.51
C VAL A 270 9.82 20.29 7.14
N GLU A 271 10.22 21.03 6.13
CA GLU A 271 9.73 20.86 4.75
C GLU A 271 10.01 19.45 4.22
N GLU A 272 11.21 18.92 4.42
CA GLU A 272 11.55 17.53 4.07
C GLU A 272 10.64 16.53 4.77
N ILE A 273 10.30 16.77 6.04
CA ILE A 273 9.37 15.94 6.80
C ILE A 273 7.96 15.99 6.21
N VAL A 274 7.47 17.16 5.83
CA VAL A 274 6.16 17.34 5.20
C VAL A 274 6.09 16.57 3.88
N GLU A 275 7.12 16.62 3.05
CA GLU A 275 7.18 15.83 1.81
C GLU A 275 7.10 14.32 2.07
N ARG A 276 7.78 13.85 3.12
CA ARG A 276 7.73 12.43 3.51
C ARG A 276 6.36 12.01 4.04
N ILE A 277 5.67 12.86 4.77
CA ILE A 277 4.29 12.62 5.21
C ILE A 277 3.37 12.51 3.99
N SER A 278 3.49 13.43 3.03
CA SER A 278 2.73 13.44 1.79
C SER A 278 2.91 12.15 0.97
N SER A 279 4.16 11.71 0.81
CA SER A 279 4.49 10.46 0.13
C SER A 279 3.86 9.25 0.83
N ASN A 280 3.97 9.18 2.16
CA ASN A 280 3.36 8.10 2.94
C ASN A 280 1.83 8.10 2.86
N ALA A 281 1.18 9.27 2.89
CA ALA A 281 -0.26 9.40 2.77
C ALA A 281 -0.76 8.92 1.38
N THR A 282 -0.01 9.21 0.33
CA THR A 282 -0.30 8.76 -1.04
C THR A 282 -0.16 7.24 -1.19
N GLU A 283 0.93 6.67 -0.68
CA GLU A 283 1.14 5.21 -0.68
C GLU A 283 0.04 4.49 0.11
N GLN A 284 -0.34 5.05 1.24
CA GLN A 284 -1.39 4.52 2.08
C GLN A 284 -2.76 4.56 1.41
N SER A 285 -3.13 5.68 0.79
CA SER A 285 -4.38 5.82 0.03
C SER A 285 -4.46 4.78 -1.09
N THR A 286 -3.38 4.61 -1.85
CA THR A 286 -3.28 3.60 -2.91
C THR A 286 -3.44 2.18 -2.36
N SER A 287 -2.79 1.87 -1.24
CA SER A 287 -2.89 0.56 -0.59
C SER A 287 -4.31 0.27 -0.09
N LEU A 288 -4.97 1.25 0.53
CA LEU A 288 -6.34 1.11 1.00
C LEU A 288 -7.34 0.95 -0.14
N HIS A 289 -7.16 1.67 -1.24
CA HIS A 289 -7.98 1.50 -2.44
C HIS A 289 -7.89 0.08 -3.01
N ASN A 290 -6.69 -0.50 -3.06
CA ASN A 290 -6.50 -1.90 -3.45
C ASN A 290 -7.21 -2.86 -2.50
N VAL A 291 -7.22 -2.58 -1.20
CA VAL A 291 -7.96 -3.38 -0.21
C VAL A 291 -9.47 -3.33 -0.47
N VAL A 292 -10.03 -2.16 -0.77
CA VAL A 292 -11.46 -2.01 -1.11
C VAL A 292 -11.81 -2.89 -2.32
N THR A 293 -11.02 -2.83 -3.38
CA THR A 293 -11.22 -3.64 -4.59
C THR A 293 -11.15 -5.14 -4.27
N SER A 294 -10.15 -5.57 -3.50
CA SER A 294 -10.02 -6.98 -3.10
C SER A 294 -11.18 -7.45 -2.20
N ILE A 295 -11.73 -6.58 -1.34
CA ILE A 295 -12.91 -6.89 -0.52
C ILE A 295 -14.14 -7.15 -1.39
N GLU A 296 -14.34 -6.40 -2.46
CA GLU A 296 -15.43 -6.63 -3.42
C GLU A 296 -15.29 -7.99 -4.12
N GLU A 297 -14.06 -8.35 -4.54
CA GLU A 297 -13.77 -9.67 -5.12
C GLU A 297 -14.01 -10.79 -4.11
N ILE A 298 -13.53 -10.63 -2.87
CA ILE A 298 -13.77 -11.56 -1.77
C ILE A 298 -15.27 -11.78 -1.56
N SER A 299 -16.07 -10.72 -1.54
CA SER A 299 -17.53 -10.80 -1.38
C SER A 299 -18.18 -11.58 -2.52
N ARG A 300 -17.72 -11.37 -3.75
CA ARG A 300 -18.20 -12.09 -4.94
C ARG A 300 -17.89 -13.59 -4.86
N HIS A 301 -16.66 -13.95 -4.51
CA HIS A 301 -16.25 -15.34 -4.37
C HIS A 301 -16.95 -16.05 -3.20
N ALA A 302 -17.12 -15.39 -2.07
CA ALA A 302 -17.87 -15.92 -0.92
C ALA A 302 -19.33 -16.20 -1.29
N SER A 303 -19.98 -15.31 -2.03
CA SER A 303 -21.32 -15.51 -2.58
C SER A 303 -21.36 -16.73 -3.55
N GLY A 304 -20.31 -16.92 -4.35
CA GLY A 304 -20.15 -18.09 -5.22
C GLY A 304 -20.11 -19.39 -4.43
N VAL A 305 -19.33 -19.45 -3.34
CA VAL A 305 -19.27 -20.61 -2.44
C VAL A 305 -20.63 -20.87 -1.79
N SER A 306 -21.29 -19.83 -1.30
CA SER A 306 -22.62 -19.95 -0.66
C SER A 306 -23.65 -20.50 -1.64
N LYS A 307 -23.70 -19.98 -2.86
CA LYS A 307 -24.60 -20.46 -3.92
C LYS A 307 -24.33 -21.92 -4.30
N ALA A 308 -23.06 -22.26 -4.57
CA ALA A 308 -22.70 -23.64 -4.93
C ALA A 308 -22.99 -24.64 -3.80
N SER A 309 -22.78 -24.25 -2.55
CA SER A 309 -23.11 -25.06 -1.37
C SER A 309 -24.63 -25.28 -1.23
N ALA A 310 -25.43 -24.24 -1.50
CA ALA A 310 -26.89 -24.35 -1.48
C ALA A 310 -27.41 -25.25 -2.63
N GLU A 311 -26.84 -25.14 -3.83
CA GLU A 311 -27.18 -25.99 -4.98
C GLU A 311 -26.85 -27.44 -4.68
N ALA A 312 -25.67 -27.73 -4.08
CA ALA A 312 -25.29 -29.07 -3.66
C ALA A 312 -26.24 -29.63 -2.60
N ALA A 313 -26.58 -28.88 -1.59
CA ALA A 313 -27.48 -29.29 -0.52
C ALA A 313 -28.89 -29.56 -1.04
N ALA A 314 -29.36 -28.92 -2.10
CA ALA A 314 -30.69 -29.09 -2.69
C ALA A 314 -30.86 -30.45 -3.44
N LEU A 315 -29.75 -31.18 -3.68
CA LEU A 315 -29.80 -32.48 -4.42
C LEU A 315 -30.33 -33.64 -3.59
N ASP A 316 -30.59 -33.50 -2.30
CA ASP A 316 -31.12 -34.50 -1.36
C ASP A 316 -30.54 -35.91 -1.52
N LEU A 317 -29.22 -35.97 -1.72
CA LEU A 317 -28.49 -37.25 -1.90
C LEU A 317 -28.78 -38.25 -0.73
N LEU A 318 -28.89 -37.73 0.48
CA LEU A 318 -29.15 -38.51 1.68
C LEU A 318 -30.53 -39.14 1.64
N GLY A 319 -31.56 -38.43 1.21
CA GLY A 319 -32.92 -38.93 1.08
C GLY A 319 -33.03 -40.07 0.06
N LEU A 320 -32.39 -39.91 -1.12
CA LEU A 320 -32.36 -40.97 -2.16
C LEU A 320 -31.71 -42.25 -1.66
N VAL A 321 -30.57 -42.16 -0.96
CA VAL A 321 -29.87 -43.36 -0.45
C VAL A 321 -30.63 -44.01 0.71
N GLN A 322 -31.29 -43.22 1.57
CA GLN A 322 -32.16 -43.78 2.62
C GLN A 322 -33.36 -44.54 2.07
N GLU A 323 -33.91 -44.09 0.94
CA GLU A 323 -34.99 -44.78 0.25
C GLU A 323 -34.51 -46.15 -0.30
N ALA A 324 -33.33 -46.14 -0.94
CA ALA A 324 -32.69 -47.39 -1.41
C ALA A 324 -32.41 -48.35 -0.24
N GLU A 325 -31.93 -47.84 0.91
CA GLU A 325 -31.72 -48.66 2.11
C GLU A 325 -33.02 -49.33 2.61
N ARG A 326 -34.11 -48.57 2.64
CA ARG A 326 -35.41 -49.09 3.05
C ARG A 326 -35.88 -50.25 2.17
N SER A 327 -35.69 -50.09 0.83
CA SER A 327 -36.09 -51.11 -0.13
C SER A 327 -35.29 -52.42 0.05
N VAL A 328 -34.00 -52.33 0.28
CA VAL A 328 -33.13 -53.52 0.46
C VAL A 328 -33.36 -54.18 1.81
N ARG A 329 -33.53 -53.39 2.89
CA ARG A 329 -33.78 -53.91 4.25
C ARG A 329 -35.16 -54.51 4.44
N ALA A 330 -36.06 -54.37 3.47
CA ALA A 330 -37.39 -54.95 3.56
C ALA A 330 -37.36 -56.51 3.57
N TRP A 331 -36.26 -57.10 3.06
CA TRP A 331 -36.09 -58.54 2.94
C TRP A 331 -35.35 -59.16 4.12
N ARG A 332 -35.87 -60.25 4.67
CA ARG A 332 -35.12 -61.12 5.60
C ARG A 332 -34.40 -62.19 4.80
N LEU A 333 -33.09 -62.09 4.75
CA LEU A 333 -32.19 -62.86 3.91
C LEU A 333 -31.79 -64.19 4.58
N LEU A 334 -31.60 -65.23 3.81
CA LEU A 334 -31.05 -66.55 4.26
C LEU A 334 -29.55 -66.35 4.61
N GLN A 335 -29.21 -66.74 5.82
CA GLN A 335 -27.81 -66.61 6.32
C GLN A 335 -27.07 -67.98 6.31
N THR A 336 -27.82 -69.11 6.27
CA THR A 336 -27.26 -70.47 6.20
C THR A 336 -26.93 -70.81 4.76
N PRO A 337 -25.72 -71.29 4.45
CA PRO A 337 -25.35 -71.69 3.10
C PRO A 337 -26.18 -72.88 2.68
N HIS A 338 -26.78 -72.82 1.49
CA HIS A 338 -27.42 -73.92 0.78
C HIS A 338 -26.70 -74.15 -0.54
N ALA A 339 -26.59 -75.42 -0.95
CA ALA A 339 -25.97 -75.71 -2.23
C ALA A 339 -26.79 -75.13 -3.37
N PRO A 340 -26.15 -74.61 -4.44
CA PRO A 340 -26.90 -74.17 -5.62
C PRO A 340 -27.66 -75.33 -6.23
N PRO A 341 -28.83 -75.07 -6.87
CA PRO A 341 -29.59 -76.15 -7.48
C PRO A 341 -28.78 -76.90 -8.52
N GLY A 342 -28.64 -78.16 -8.31
CA GLY A 342 -27.94 -79.11 -9.22
C GLY A 342 -28.75 -79.47 -10.42
N ASP A 343 -28.13 -80.11 -11.43
CA ASP A 343 -28.75 -80.56 -12.72
C ASP A 343 -29.57 -81.85 -12.59
N GLY A 344 -30.03 -82.27 -11.40
CA GLY A 344 -30.58 -83.53 -11.10
C GLY A 344 -32.06 -83.78 -11.57
N THR A 345 -32.88 -82.74 -11.47
CA THR A 345 -34.29 -82.81 -11.92
C THR A 345 -34.57 -81.74 -12.97
N PRO A 346 -35.64 -81.87 -13.78
CA PRO A 346 -36.08 -80.79 -14.70
C PRO A 346 -36.22 -79.39 -13.97
N PHE A 347 -36.84 -79.43 -12.78
CA PHE A 347 -37.06 -78.24 -11.97
C PHE A 347 -35.72 -77.64 -11.48
N THR A 348 -34.78 -78.46 -11.00
CA THR A 348 -33.48 -77.95 -10.56
C THR A 348 -32.62 -77.41 -11.70
N ARG A 349 -32.70 -77.97 -12.92
CA ARG A 349 -32.09 -77.47 -14.13
C ARG A 349 -32.68 -76.10 -14.51
N TRP A 350 -33.97 -76.00 -14.47
CA TRP A 350 -34.67 -74.71 -14.70
C TRP A 350 -34.27 -73.63 -13.71
N LEU A 351 -34.22 -73.95 -12.41
CA LEU A 351 -33.71 -73.05 -11.41
C LEU A 351 -32.25 -72.59 -11.65
N SER A 352 -31.39 -73.54 -12.06
CA SER A 352 -29.97 -73.20 -12.35
C SER A 352 -29.84 -72.39 -13.63
N THR A 353 -30.75 -72.52 -14.59
CA THR A 353 -30.80 -71.68 -15.79
C THR A 353 -31.28 -70.28 -15.47
N LEU A 354 -32.21 -70.07 -14.52
CA LEU A 354 -32.62 -68.83 -13.97
C LEU A 354 -31.46 -68.10 -13.26
N LEU A 355 -30.69 -68.84 -12.44
CA LEU A 355 -29.51 -68.29 -11.78
C LEU A 355 -28.41 -67.91 -12.79
N ALA A 356 -28.37 -68.48 -13.96
CA ALA A 356 -27.42 -68.24 -15.02
C ALA A 356 -27.74 -66.96 -15.82
N GLY A 357 -28.78 -66.15 -15.47
CA GLY A 357 -29.03 -64.80 -15.92
C GLY A 357 -29.95 -64.59 -17.08
N ARG A 358 -30.95 -65.39 -17.24
CA ARG A 358 -32.08 -65.13 -18.17
C ARG A 358 -33.25 -64.45 -17.44
N ASP A 359 -33.91 -63.51 -18.13
CA ASP A 359 -35.08 -62.78 -17.59
C ASP A 359 -36.18 -63.83 -17.27
N PRO A 360 -36.63 -63.93 -16.01
CA PRO A 360 -37.70 -64.81 -15.62
C PRO A 360 -39.01 -64.61 -16.40
N SER A 361 -39.27 -63.43 -16.91
CA SER A 361 -40.43 -63.11 -17.74
C SER A 361 -40.39 -63.81 -19.11
N GLU A 362 -39.18 -64.00 -19.70
CA GLU A 362 -39.05 -64.75 -20.98
C GLU A 362 -39.31 -66.26 -20.86
N LEU A 363 -39.20 -66.78 -19.63
CA LEU A 363 -39.35 -68.22 -19.40
C LEU A 363 -40.83 -68.68 -19.15
N PHE A 364 -41.67 -67.66 -18.97
CA PHE A 364 -43.10 -67.94 -18.65
C PHE A 364 -44.10 -67.41 -19.71
N ASP A 365 -43.64 -67.00 -20.87
CA ASP A 365 -44.50 -66.56 -21.97
C ASP A 365 -45.23 -67.69 -22.67
N GLY A 366 -46.18 -68.29 -21.98
CA GLY A 366 -47.12 -69.26 -22.57
C GLY A 366 -48.18 -69.59 -21.54
N GLU A 367 -49.41 -69.52 -21.93
CA GLU A 367 -50.57 -69.95 -21.11
C GLU A 367 -50.63 -71.48 -20.89
N ALA A 368 -49.53 -72.19 -20.75
CA ALA A 368 -49.43 -73.55 -20.36
C ALA A 368 -49.79 -73.74 -18.89
N ASP A 369 -50.46 -74.86 -18.53
CA ASP A 369 -50.78 -75.30 -17.18
C ASP A 369 -49.50 -75.51 -16.35
N TYR A 370 -48.89 -74.47 -15.89
CA TYR A 370 -47.75 -74.53 -14.96
C TYR A 370 -48.19 -75.01 -13.58
N PRO A 371 -47.40 -75.85 -12.89
CA PRO A 371 -47.63 -76.18 -11.51
C PRO A 371 -47.78 -74.98 -10.62
N GLN A 372 -48.64 -75.10 -9.57
CA GLN A 372 -48.91 -74.08 -8.61
C GLN A 372 -47.59 -73.59 -7.92
N SER A 373 -46.68 -74.48 -7.65
CA SER A 373 -45.37 -74.15 -7.09
C SER A 373 -44.51 -73.25 -8.01
N ALA A 374 -44.53 -73.48 -9.32
CA ALA A 374 -43.87 -72.64 -10.31
C ALA A 374 -44.49 -71.22 -10.40
N ARG A 375 -45.85 -71.17 -10.35
CA ARG A 375 -46.59 -69.87 -10.32
C ARG A 375 -46.32 -69.11 -9.02
N SER A 376 -46.27 -69.80 -7.89
CA SER A 376 -45.89 -69.13 -6.58
C SER A 376 -44.45 -68.69 -6.54
N LEU A 377 -43.48 -69.42 -7.12
CA LEU A 377 -42.10 -68.98 -7.25
C LEU A 377 -41.97 -67.81 -8.15
N ARG A 378 -42.70 -67.75 -9.26
CA ARG A 378 -42.79 -66.58 -10.13
C ARG A 378 -43.25 -65.33 -9.33
N ALA A 379 -44.27 -65.48 -8.47
CA ALA A 379 -44.73 -64.38 -7.62
C ALA A 379 -43.66 -63.90 -6.64
N VAL A 380 -42.86 -64.84 -6.07
CA VAL A 380 -41.70 -64.41 -5.24
C VAL A 380 -40.67 -63.59 -6.06
N LEU A 381 -40.30 -64.04 -7.22
CA LEU A 381 -39.33 -63.39 -8.11
C LEU A 381 -39.83 -62.02 -8.59
N GLU A 382 -41.13 -61.89 -8.91
CA GLU A 382 -41.69 -60.60 -9.27
C GLU A 382 -41.61 -59.59 -8.15
N VAL A 383 -41.84 -60.03 -6.90
CA VAL A 383 -41.66 -59.13 -5.73
C VAL A 383 -40.19 -58.75 -5.54
N VAL A 384 -39.26 -59.75 -5.59
CA VAL A 384 -37.82 -59.48 -5.46
C VAL A 384 -37.35 -58.52 -6.56
N ASN A 385 -37.65 -58.84 -7.82
CA ASN A 385 -37.24 -57.98 -8.96
C ASN A 385 -37.80 -56.55 -8.88
N ARG A 386 -39.06 -56.41 -8.45
CA ARG A 386 -39.66 -55.07 -8.24
C ARG A 386 -38.91 -54.28 -7.18
N ASP A 387 -38.65 -54.90 -6.01
CA ASP A 387 -37.99 -54.24 -4.89
C ASP A 387 -36.51 -53.94 -5.22
N GLU A 388 -35.86 -54.84 -5.93
CA GLU A 388 -34.50 -54.65 -6.44
C GLU A 388 -34.43 -53.53 -7.48
N ARG A 389 -35.33 -53.49 -8.45
CA ARG A 389 -35.41 -52.37 -9.42
C ARG A 389 -35.69 -51.06 -8.75
N ALA A 390 -36.54 -51.00 -7.72
CA ALA A 390 -36.79 -49.79 -6.96
C ALA A 390 -35.53 -49.30 -6.24
N ALA A 391 -34.79 -50.21 -5.59
CA ALA A 391 -33.54 -49.87 -4.93
C ALA A 391 -32.48 -49.39 -5.92
N LEU A 392 -32.34 -50.04 -7.05
CA LEU A 392 -31.40 -49.64 -8.10
C LEU A 392 -31.77 -48.30 -8.73
N ALA A 393 -33.04 -48.00 -8.96
CA ALA A 393 -33.48 -46.71 -9.46
C ALA A 393 -33.08 -45.58 -8.50
N GLN A 394 -33.23 -45.82 -7.18
CA GLN A 394 -32.78 -44.83 -6.16
C GLN A 394 -31.25 -44.68 -6.12
N ILE A 395 -30.49 -45.77 -6.30
CA ILE A 395 -29.03 -45.74 -6.36
C ILE A 395 -28.56 -44.95 -7.61
N VAL A 396 -29.20 -45.17 -8.75
CA VAL A 396 -28.93 -44.42 -9.97
C VAL A 396 -29.21 -42.92 -9.75
N GLY A 397 -30.39 -42.59 -9.18
CA GLY A 397 -30.71 -41.22 -8.79
C GLY A 397 -29.67 -40.62 -7.86
N ALA A 398 -29.24 -41.38 -6.85
CA ALA A 398 -28.17 -40.95 -5.93
C ALA A 398 -26.83 -40.77 -6.65
N ASN A 399 -26.46 -41.60 -7.63
CA ASN A 399 -25.25 -41.43 -8.42
C ASN A 399 -25.31 -40.14 -9.29
N VAL A 400 -26.49 -39.89 -9.91
CA VAL A 400 -26.70 -38.65 -10.67
C VAL A 400 -26.59 -37.42 -9.77
N ALA A 401 -27.20 -37.45 -8.59
CA ALA A 401 -27.10 -36.39 -7.59
C ALA A 401 -25.64 -36.19 -7.09
N ALA A 402 -24.93 -37.29 -6.81
CA ALA A 402 -23.53 -37.28 -6.42
C ALA A 402 -22.63 -36.69 -7.51
N ALA A 403 -22.85 -37.03 -8.77
CA ALA A 403 -22.09 -36.46 -9.89
C ALA A 403 -22.32 -34.95 -10.06
N ARG A 404 -23.56 -34.46 -9.90
CA ARG A 404 -23.86 -33.03 -9.86
C ARG A 404 -23.23 -32.35 -8.67
N ASN A 405 -23.24 -32.99 -7.51
CA ASN A 405 -22.58 -32.52 -6.30
C ASN A 405 -21.07 -32.37 -6.50
N GLY A 406 -20.44 -33.33 -7.20
CA GLY A 406 -19.03 -33.23 -7.59
C GLY A 406 -18.70 -31.97 -8.41
N PHE A 407 -19.61 -31.52 -9.27
CA PHE A 407 -19.45 -30.24 -9.98
C PHE A 407 -19.55 -29.04 -9.03
N SER A 408 -20.51 -29.05 -8.11
CA SER A 408 -20.63 -28.02 -7.08
C SER A 408 -19.37 -27.95 -6.19
N TRP A 409 -18.81 -29.09 -5.80
CA TRP A 409 -17.55 -29.19 -5.09
C TRP A 409 -16.37 -28.57 -5.86
N GLN A 410 -16.32 -28.77 -7.17
CA GLN A 410 -15.30 -28.14 -8.01
C GLN A 410 -15.44 -26.61 -8.05
N SER A 411 -16.67 -26.11 -8.17
CA SER A 411 -16.97 -24.68 -8.13
C SER A 411 -16.61 -24.07 -6.78
N ILE A 412 -16.95 -24.74 -5.68
CA ILE A 412 -16.58 -24.35 -4.32
C ILE A 412 -15.05 -24.26 -4.19
N ALA A 413 -14.31 -25.29 -4.63
CA ALA A 413 -12.85 -25.32 -4.56
C ALA A 413 -12.22 -24.15 -5.32
N ALA A 414 -12.68 -23.88 -6.55
CA ALA A 414 -12.18 -22.76 -7.35
C ALA A 414 -12.43 -21.40 -6.69
N SER A 415 -13.63 -21.22 -6.12
CA SER A 415 -13.97 -19.99 -5.41
C SER A 415 -13.17 -19.82 -4.11
N LEU A 416 -12.88 -20.90 -3.39
CA LEU A 416 -12.06 -20.87 -2.17
C LEU A 416 -10.59 -20.55 -2.48
N ASP A 417 -10.03 -21.08 -3.59
CA ASP A 417 -8.66 -20.74 -4.03
C ASP A 417 -8.55 -19.26 -4.42
N ALA A 418 -9.54 -18.73 -5.13
CA ALA A 418 -9.60 -17.31 -5.46
C ALA A 418 -9.71 -16.44 -4.19
N LEU A 419 -10.60 -16.80 -3.26
CA LEU A 419 -10.73 -16.17 -1.94
C LEU A 419 -9.41 -16.12 -1.19
N ARG A 420 -8.68 -17.22 -1.18
CA ARG A 420 -7.35 -17.31 -0.53
C ARG A 420 -6.36 -16.31 -1.12
N GLY A 421 -6.36 -16.19 -2.46
CA GLY A 421 -5.51 -15.21 -3.17
C GLY A 421 -5.83 -13.79 -2.76
N GLU A 422 -7.12 -13.41 -2.79
CA GLU A 422 -7.55 -12.06 -2.44
C GLU A 422 -7.32 -11.71 -0.96
N ILE A 423 -7.56 -12.65 -0.05
CA ILE A 423 -7.24 -12.48 1.37
C ILE A 423 -5.74 -12.22 1.58
N GLY A 424 -4.87 -12.91 0.83
CA GLY A 424 -3.43 -12.65 0.83
C GLY A 424 -3.08 -11.25 0.35
N ASN A 425 -3.71 -10.76 -0.71
CA ASN A 425 -3.55 -9.41 -1.24
C ASN A 425 -3.98 -8.35 -0.21
N VAL A 426 -5.14 -8.54 0.42
CA VAL A 426 -5.64 -7.67 1.51
C VAL A 426 -4.66 -7.64 2.68
N ALA A 427 -4.17 -8.78 3.14
CA ALA A 427 -3.21 -8.85 4.25
C ALA A 427 -1.95 -8.04 3.97
N LEU A 428 -1.36 -8.19 2.78
CA LEU A 428 -0.16 -7.45 2.36
C LEU A 428 -0.42 -5.94 2.24
N ALA A 429 -1.55 -5.54 1.67
CA ALA A 429 -1.89 -4.13 1.53
C ALA A 429 -2.18 -3.46 2.89
N VAL A 430 -2.88 -4.14 3.79
CA VAL A 430 -3.13 -3.68 5.16
C VAL A 430 -1.82 -3.56 5.94
N GLU A 431 -0.91 -4.53 5.82
CA GLU A 431 0.40 -4.48 6.48
C GLU A 431 1.23 -3.28 6.02
N ARG A 432 1.24 -2.98 4.71
CA ARG A 432 1.87 -1.76 4.16
C ARG A 432 1.23 -0.50 4.73
N SER A 433 -0.10 -0.44 4.78
CA SER A 433 -0.82 0.69 5.34
C SER A 433 -0.54 0.90 6.83
N VAL A 434 -0.44 -0.17 7.63
CA VAL A 434 -0.02 -0.10 9.04
C VAL A 434 1.38 0.50 9.16
N LYS A 435 2.31 0.03 8.34
CA LYS A 435 3.68 0.54 8.33
C LYS A 435 3.72 2.03 7.96
N ALA A 436 3.01 2.43 6.92
CA ALA A 436 2.93 3.84 6.49
C ALA A 436 2.33 4.74 7.58
N ALA A 437 1.25 4.30 8.25
CA ALA A 437 0.64 5.01 9.36
C ALA A 437 1.63 5.19 10.53
N ARG A 438 2.34 4.15 10.94
CA ARG A 438 3.35 4.23 12.00
C ARG A 438 4.48 5.19 11.62
N THR A 439 4.96 5.09 10.39
CA THR A 439 6.00 6.00 9.89
C THR A 439 5.52 7.45 9.90
N ALA A 440 4.27 7.73 9.51
CA ALA A 440 3.70 9.07 9.57
C ALA A 440 3.63 9.60 11.01
N ALA A 441 3.25 8.78 11.98
CA ALA A 441 3.22 9.14 13.39
C ALA A 441 4.63 9.44 13.94
N GLU A 442 5.64 8.61 13.63
CA GLU A 442 7.03 8.79 14.04
C GLU A 442 7.64 10.08 13.44
N ILE A 443 7.40 10.32 12.16
CA ILE A 443 7.84 11.51 11.45
C ILE A 443 7.21 12.77 12.07
N SER A 444 5.91 12.74 12.35
CA SER A 444 5.21 13.86 12.99
C SER A 444 5.73 14.15 14.40
N ALA A 445 6.08 13.11 15.15
CA ALA A 445 6.72 13.29 16.45
C ALA A 445 8.11 13.96 16.34
N SER A 446 8.89 13.62 15.29
CA SER A 446 10.18 14.25 15.01
C SER A 446 10.03 15.73 14.63
N MET A 447 8.96 16.09 13.94
CA MET A 447 8.63 17.49 13.60
C MET A 447 8.46 18.34 14.84
N HIS A 448 7.83 17.82 15.89
CA HIS A 448 7.67 18.56 17.16
C HIS A 448 9.02 19.01 17.73
N VAL A 449 10.04 18.17 17.70
CA VAL A 449 11.39 18.50 18.17
C VAL A 449 12.00 19.65 17.35
N LEU A 450 11.85 19.59 16.01
CA LEU A 450 12.37 20.64 15.12
C LEU A 450 11.67 21.97 15.33
N VAL A 451 10.36 21.95 15.56
CA VAL A 451 9.62 23.19 15.84
C VAL A 451 10.03 23.79 17.19
N GLU A 452 10.35 22.99 18.21
CA GLU A 452 10.90 23.51 19.47
C GLU A 452 12.30 24.11 19.28
N GLU A 453 13.16 23.52 18.43
CA GLU A 453 14.44 24.13 18.05
C GLU A 453 14.22 25.48 17.35
N MET A 454 13.30 25.56 16.40
CA MET A 454 12.93 26.82 15.72
C MET A 454 12.41 27.83 16.72
N ARG A 455 11.49 27.44 17.60
CA ARG A 455 10.93 28.31 18.65
C ARG A 455 12.04 28.91 19.52
N GLY A 456 13.06 28.13 19.90
CA GLY A 456 14.25 28.59 20.60
C GLY A 456 15.06 29.60 19.80
N ALA A 457 15.32 29.31 18.52
CA ALA A 457 16.10 30.22 17.66
C ALA A 457 15.39 31.58 17.43
N TYR A 458 14.11 31.52 17.06
CA TYR A 458 13.35 32.76 16.81
C TYR A 458 13.04 33.53 18.11
N GLY A 459 12.83 32.86 19.24
CA GLY A 459 12.74 33.45 20.56
C GLY A 459 14.02 34.18 20.94
N GLY A 460 15.17 33.58 20.64
CA GLY A 460 16.49 34.23 20.77
C GLY A 460 16.64 35.46 19.89
N ALA A 461 16.20 35.39 18.63
CA ALA A 461 16.19 36.53 17.71
C ALA A 461 15.29 37.67 18.22
N THR A 462 14.08 37.35 18.69
CA THR A 462 13.15 38.33 19.28
C THR A 462 13.75 39.06 20.50
N THR A 463 14.40 38.30 21.38
CA THR A 463 15.03 38.84 22.60
C THR A 463 16.21 39.72 22.22
N ALA A 464 17.05 39.30 21.28
CA ALA A 464 18.19 40.08 20.82
C ALA A 464 17.77 41.39 20.12
N LEU A 465 16.70 41.33 19.31
CA LEU A 465 16.10 42.51 18.67
C LEU A 465 15.58 43.50 19.71
N ALA A 466 14.86 43.02 20.73
CA ALA A 466 14.36 43.91 21.81
C ALA A 466 15.51 44.60 22.59
N GLN A 467 16.59 43.86 22.84
CA GLN A 467 17.78 44.40 23.48
C GLN A 467 18.50 45.46 22.60
N ALA A 468 18.62 45.20 21.29
CA ALA A 468 19.17 46.15 20.34
C ALA A 468 18.32 47.44 20.27
N LEU A 469 16.99 47.34 20.24
CA LEU A 469 16.09 48.51 20.28
C LEU A 469 16.27 49.34 21.55
N GLY A 470 16.49 48.70 22.71
CA GLY A 470 16.82 49.39 23.94
C GLY A 470 18.14 50.18 23.83
N ARG A 471 19.14 49.66 23.11
CA ARG A 471 20.41 50.37 22.84
C ARG A 471 20.24 51.49 21.83
N ILE A 472 19.38 51.30 20.83
CA ILE A 472 19.04 52.36 19.86
C ILE A 472 18.37 53.54 20.57
N GLY A 473 17.49 53.31 21.55
CA GLY A 473 16.96 54.37 22.39
C GLY A 473 18.04 55.19 23.12
N THR A 474 19.12 54.54 23.54
CA THR A 474 20.30 55.25 24.12
C THR A 474 21.04 56.07 23.07
N ILE A 475 21.15 55.60 21.83
CA ILE A 475 21.76 56.34 20.73
C ILE A 475 20.92 57.62 20.42
N VAL A 476 19.60 57.45 20.29
CA VAL A 476 18.69 58.59 20.07
C VAL A 476 18.85 59.65 21.15
N GLY A 477 18.79 59.23 22.42
CA GLY A 477 19.03 60.18 23.56
C GLY A 477 20.41 60.86 23.53
N GLY A 478 21.43 60.08 23.09
CA GLY A 478 22.78 60.62 22.88
C GLY A 478 22.87 61.72 21.80
N VAL A 479 22.22 61.44 20.66
CA VAL A 479 22.13 62.34 19.49
C VAL A 479 21.36 63.61 19.86
N ASP A 480 20.26 63.53 20.56
CA ASP A 480 19.49 64.70 21.04
C ASP A 480 20.33 65.54 21.98
N GLU A 481 21.08 64.91 22.89
CA GLU A 481 22.01 65.67 23.78
C GLU A 481 23.14 66.30 22.99
N VAL A 482 23.68 65.64 21.95
CA VAL A 482 24.67 66.22 21.02
C VAL A 482 24.12 67.45 20.36
N GLY A 483 22.92 67.43 19.80
CA GLY A 483 22.23 68.57 19.17
C GLY A 483 22.11 69.74 20.15
N ARG A 484 21.62 69.53 21.36
CA ARG A 484 21.44 70.51 22.40
C ARG A 484 22.79 71.13 22.82
N LEU A 485 23.82 70.37 22.97
CA LEU A 485 25.18 70.86 23.37
C LEU A 485 25.83 71.67 22.26
N VAL A 486 25.64 71.29 21.00
CA VAL A 486 26.09 72.10 19.83
C VAL A 486 25.41 73.45 19.83
N ASP A 487 24.09 73.56 20.09
CA ASP A 487 23.39 74.82 20.19
C ASP A 487 23.88 75.70 21.33
N GLU A 488 24.19 75.14 22.50
CA GLU A 488 24.81 75.78 23.62
C GLU A 488 26.21 76.35 23.23
N MET A 489 26.98 75.58 22.51
CA MET A 489 28.30 75.94 22.05
C MET A 489 28.30 77.12 21.02
N GLU A 490 27.38 77.02 20.02
CA GLU A 490 27.18 78.09 19.05
C GLU A 490 26.77 79.38 19.71
N THR A 491 25.89 79.35 20.70
CA THR A 491 25.47 80.53 21.49
C THR A 491 26.62 81.11 22.28
N ALA A 492 27.41 80.27 22.97
CA ALA A 492 28.58 80.71 23.75
C ALA A 492 29.66 81.27 22.82
N SER A 493 30.00 80.62 21.70
CA SER A 493 30.97 81.09 20.71
C SER A 493 30.60 82.45 20.13
N GLY A 494 29.36 82.66 19.72
CA GLY A 494 28.87 83.97 19.24
C GLY A 494 28.94 85.05 20.31
N SER A 495 28.79 84.66 21.59
CA SER A 495 28.97 85.64 22.70
C SER A 495 30.44 85.96 22.89
N VAL A 496 31.37 85.04 22.76
CA VAL A 496 32.80 85.29 22.77
C VAL A 496 33.22 86.19 21.62
N GLU A 497 32.73 85.94 20.40
CA GLU A 497 33.02 86.74 19.22
C GLU A 497 32.62 88.22 19.40
N ARG A 498 31.41 88.42 19.94
CA ARG A 498 30.97 89.81 20.27
C ARG A 498 31.91 90.54 21.24
N ILE A 499 32.46 89.87 22.27
CA ILE A 499 33.38 90.40 23.23
C ILE A 499 34.76 90.65 22.61
N LEU A 500 35.17 89.78 21.68
CA LEU A 500 36.45 89.94 20.96
C LEU A 500 36.42 91.23 20.07
N VAL A 501 35.34 91.54 19.40
CA VAL A 501 35.16 92.76 18.65
C VAL A 501 35.24 93.96 19.55
N LEU A 502 34.70 93.90 20.79
CA LEU A 502 34.85 94.93 21.78
C LEU A 502 36.34 95.10 22.20
N LEU A 503 37.05 94.01 22.47
CA LEU A 503 38.45 94.02 22.85
C LEU A 503 39.37 94.61 21.76
N GLU A 504 39.06 94.24 20.48
CA GLU A 504 39.75 94.79 19.31
C GLU A 504 39.58 96.35 19.28
N SER A 505 38.36 96.84 19.50
CA SER A 505 38.07 98.26 19.58
C SER A 505 38.80 98.93 20.72
N ILE A 506 38.85 98.31 21.89
CA ILE A 506 39.56 98.76 23.07
C ILE A 506 41.08 98.87 22.79
N SER A 507 41.62 97.80 22.19
CA SER A 507 43.03 97.69 21.83
C SER A 507 43.41 98.75 20.81
N ALA A 508 42.60 98.96 19.77
CA ALA A 508 42.83 100.05 18.79
C ALA A 508 42.79 101.43 19.44
N LYS A 509 41.76 101.63 20.26
CA LYS A 509 41.73 102.97 21.06
C LYS A 509 42.92 103.10 21.97
N THR A 510 43.38 102.08 22.66
CA THR A 510 44.54 102.09 23.54
C THR A 510 45.80 102.36 22.73
N ASN A 511 45.98 101.83 21.57
CA ASN A 511 47.13 102.08 20.68
C ASN A 511 47.12 103.52 20.16
N LEU A 512 45.88 104.07 19.80
CA LEU A 512 45.81 105.54 19.42
C LEU A 512 46.08 106.41 20.61
N LEU A 513 45.59 106.15 21.79
CA LEU A 513 45.86 106.94 22.99
C LEU A 513 47.37 106.85 23.35
N ALA A 514 48.01 105.75 23.24
CA ALA A 514 49.39 105.55 23.46
C ALA A 514 50.28 106.34 22.41
N LEU A 515 49.84 106.36 21.15
CA LEU A 515 50.46 107.09 20.06
C LEU A 515 50.34 108.60 20.37
N ASN A 516 49.13 109.06 20.69
CA ASN A 516 48.93 110.44 21.08
C ASN A 516 49.75 110.78 22.29
N ALA A 517 49.87 109.99 23.31
CA ALA A 517 50.71 110.14 24.46
C ALA A 517 52.21 110.15 24.09
N ALA A 518 52.67 109.39 23.18
CA ALA A 518 54.02 109.34 22.67
C ALA A 518 54.37 110.61 21.91
N ILE A 519 53.45 111.19 21.10
CA ILE A 519 53.56 112.44 20.41
C ILE A 519 53.63 113.62 21.40
N GLU A 520 52.72 113.62 22.33
CA GLU A 520 52.67 114.69 23.35
C GLU A 520 53.94 114.71 24.28
N SER A 521 54.41 113.40 24.57
CA SER A 521 55.68 113.22 25.31
C SER A 521 56.88 113.76 24.55
N ALA A 522 56.98 113.71 23.26
CA ALA A 522 57.97 114.21 22.39
C ALA A 522 57.90 115.86 22.37
N HIS A 523 56.68 116.36 22.38
CA HIS A 523 56.42 117.75 22.48
C HIS A 523 56.84 118.31 23.86
N ALA A 524 56.80 117.61 24.92
CA ALA A 524 57.12 117.94 26.25
C ALA A 524 58.64 117.95 26.53
N GLY A 525 59.47 117.56 25.59
CA GLY A 525 60.96 117.51 25.66
C GLY A 525 61.47 116.61 26.81
N ASP A 526 62.47 117.06 27.53
CA ASP A 526 63.13 116.40 28.68
C ASP A 526 62.13 115.96 29.79
N ARG A 527 61.13 116.86 30.03
CA ARG A 527 60.11 116.61 31.06
C ARG A 527 59.15 115.51 30.65
N GLY A 528 59.08 115.10 29.36
CA GLY A 528 58.23 114.03 28.81
C GLY A 528 58.87 112.65 28.67
N ARG A 529 60.27 112.54 29.00
CA ARG A 529 61.00 111.29 28.83
C ARG A 529 60.39 110.06 29.52
N GLY A 530 59.92 110.11 30.77
CA GLY A 530 59.31 109.11 31.58
C GLY A 530 57.98 108.61 30.92
N PHE A 531 57.18 109.61 30.39
CA PHE A 531 55.93 109.25 29.64
C PHE A 531 56.17 108.56 28.26
N ALA A 532 57.23 108.98 27.58
CA ALA A 532 57.55 108.38 26.31
C ALA A 532 57.87 106.89 26.45
N VAL A 533 58.51 106.45 27.54
CA VAL A 533 58.75 105.01 27.86
C VAL A 533 57.44 104.35 28.18
N ILE A 534 56.59 104.96 29.04
CA ILE A 534 55.32 104.42 29.42
C ILE A 534 54.37 104.25 28.15
N ALA A 535 54.32 105.39 27.36
CA ALA A 535 53.53 105.37 26.12
C ALA A 535 54.01 104.30 25.12
N LYS A 536 55.31 104.09 24.98
CA LYS A 536 55.89 103.01 24.14
C LYS A 536 55.46 101.63 24.66
N GLU A 537 55.52 101.44 25.96
CA GLU A 537 55.13 100.16 26.58
C GLU A 537 53.63 99.89 26.47
N ILE A 538 52.79 100.95 26.72
CA ILE A 538 51.35 100.84 26.49
C ILE A 538 51.06 100.54 25.02
N ARG A 539 51.72 101.16 24.07
CA ARG A 539 51.57 100.87 22.66
C ARG A 539 51.97 99.44 22.29
N ALA A 540 53.11 98.94 22.83
CA ALA A 540 53.54 97.58 22.65
C ALA A 540 52.47 96.59 23.20
N LEU A 541 51.97 96.86 24.37
CA LEU A 541 50.94 96.10 25.04
C LEU A 541 49.61 96.11 24.26
N ALA A 542 49.18 97.27 23.73
CA ALA A 542 48.03 97.38 22.88
C ALA A 542 48.12 96.58 21.58
N ARG A 543 49.35 96.61 20.93
CA ARG A 543 49.58 95.74 19.74
C ARG A 543 49.59 94.29 20.08
N SER A 544 50.23 93.91 21.19
CA SER A 544 50.23 92.51 21.61
C SER A 544 48.84 92.05 22.05
N THR A 545 48.04 92.92 22.66
CA THR A 545 46.62 92.65 22.95
C THR A 545 45.85 92.43 21.66
N HIS A 546 46.00 93.29 20.67
CA HIS A 546 45.35 93.17 19.38
C HIS A 546 45.73 91.85 18.69
N GLU A 547 47.02 91.47 18.66
CA GLU A 547 47.47 90.22 18.06
C GLU A 547 46.95 89.01 18.82
N SER A 548 46.96 89.03 20.15
CA SER A 548 46.35 87.95 20.97
C SER A 548 44.85 87.85 20.77
N THR A 549 44.12 88.98 20.64
CA THR A 549 42.72 89.07 20.35
C THR A 549 42.39 88.42 18.97
N ARG A 550 43.26 88.73 17.96
CA ARG A 550 43.12 88.15 16.60
C ARG A 550 43.30 86.60 16.62
N VAL A 551 44.33 86.09 17.36
CA VAL A 551 44.54 84.63 17.47
C VAL A 551 43.35 83.97 18.17
N VAL A 552 42.82 84.57 19.22
CA VAL A 552 41.59 84.07 19.87
C VAL A 552 40.37 84.03 18.90
N ALA A 553 40.23 85.18 18.15
CA ALA A 553 39.18 85.24 17.13
C ALA A 553 39.28 84.17 16.06
N GLU A 554 40.54 83.94 15.58
CA GLU A 554 40.75 82.80 14.62
C GLU A 554 40.44 81.43 15.22
N SER A 555 40.78 81.17 16.47
CA SER A 555 40.44 79.92 17.17
C SER A 555 38.95 79.75 17.40
N ILE A 556 38.25 80.85 17.81
CA ILE A 556 36.80 80.83 17.98
C ILE A 556 36.05 80.69 16.66
N ALA A 557 36.58 81.32 15.58
CA ALA A 557 36.04 81.19 14.23
C ALA A 557 36.01 79.73 13.72
N GLN A 558 36.91 78.83 14.24
CA GLN A 558 36.91 77.43 13.95
C GLN A 558 35.77 76.63 14.62
N VAL A 559 35.25 77.14 15.71
CA VAL A 559 34.15 76.50 16.47
C VAL A 559 32.91 76.31 15.61
N GLY A 560 32.53 77.33 14.82
CA GLY A 560 31.28 77.27 13.97
C GLY A 560 31.28 76.15 12.93
N PRO A 561 32.32 76.10 12.03
CA PRO A 561 32.41 75.00 11.07
C PRO A 561 32.50 73.64 11.73
N THR A 562 33.14 73.51 12.87
CA THR A 562 33.23 72.26 13.62
C THR A 562 31.92 71.85 14.25
N SER A 563 31.21 72.85 14.83
CA SER A 563 29.83 72.64 15.32
C SER A 563 28.87 72.17 14.20
N SER A 564 28.96 72.75 13.02
CA SER A 564 28.17 72.37 11.86
C SER A 564 28.48 70.93 11.40
N ALA A 565 29.77 70.56 11.37
CA ALA A 565 30.16 69.19 11.02
C ALA A 565 29.66 68.16 12.04
N ILE A 566 29.66 68.46 13.32
CA ILE A 566 29.14 67.64 14.39
C ILE A 566 27.58 67.52 14.25
N ARG A 567 26.92 68.63 13.94
CA ARG A 567 25.48 68.65 13.70
C ARG A 567 25.10 67.76 12.49
N GLU A 568 25.78 67.95 11.37
CA GLU A 568 25.58 67.13 10.18
C GLU A 568 25.77 65.64 10.49
N SER A 569 26.79 65.26 11.23
CA SER A 569 27.02 63.90 11.71
C SER A 569 25.86 63.38 12.59
N GLY A 570 25.39 64.25 13.53
CA GLY A 570 24.24 63.94 14.39
C GLY A 570 22.92 63.68 13.60
N ASP A 571 22.64 64.59 12.64
CA ASP A 571 21.45 64.51 11.78
C ASP A 571 21.47 63.20 10.92
N GLY A 572 22.65 62.80 10.41
CA GLY A 572 22.85 61.51 9.72
C GLY A 572 22.57 60.31 10.64
N VAL A 573 23.05 60.42 11.89
CA VAL A 573 22.77 59.34 12.89
C VAL A 573 21.27 59.33 13.26
N ALA A 574 20.62 60.49 13.43
CA ALA A 574 19.18 60.51 13.68
C ALA A 574 18.37 59.92 12.56
N THR A 575 18.68 60.19 11.31
CA THR A 575 18.02 59.58 10.13
C THR A 575 18.24 58.08 10.09
N GLY A 576 19.47 57.62 10.29
CA GLY A 576 19.80 56.19 10.34
C GLY A 576 19.08 55.46 11.47
N THR A 577 18.91 56.05 12.66
CA THR A 577 18.15 55.44 13.76
C THR A 577 16.65 55.34 13.45
N GLN A 578 16.08 56.27 12.68
CA GLN A 578 14.70 56.14 12.21
C GLN A 578 14.52 54.94 11.26
N THR A 579 15.47 54.77 10.33
CA THR A 579 15.48 53.56 9.43
C THR A 579 15.57 52.30 10.24
N VAL A 580 16.52 52.21 11.19
CA VAL A 580 16.65 51.00 12.05
C VAL A 580 15.39 50.72 12.83
N ASN A 581 14.73 51.73 13.38
CA ASN A 581 13.47 51.56 14.10
C ASN A 581 12.34 51.05 13.16
N GLY A 582 12.26 51.56 11.93
CA GLY A 582 11.30 51.12 10.93
C GLY A 582 11.47 49.65 10.59
N SER A 583 12.68 49.24 10.19
CA SER A 583 13.00 47.82 9.86
C SER A 583 12.89 46.92 11.09
N ALA A 584 13.18 47.40 12.29
CA ALA A 584 13.01 46.61 13.52
C ALA A 584 11.53 46.32 13.85
N GLU A 585 10.62 47.27 13.59
CA GLU A 585 9.19 47.01 13.74
C GLU A 585 8.69 46.02 12.69
N LEU A 586 9.16 46.06 11.44
CA LEU A 586 8.85 45.07 10.41
C LEU A 586 9.39 43.68 10.78
N ALA A 587 10.66 43.62 11.20
CA ALA A 587 11.27 42.38 11.70
C ALA A 587 10.50 41.79 12.88
N ARG A 588 10.06 42.63 13.83
CA ARG A 588 9.23 42.21 14.98
C ARG A 588 7.88 41.62 14.54
N ALA A 589 7.23 42.26 13.57
CA ALA A 589 5.96 41.78 13.01
C ALA A 589 6.14 40.45 12.31
N ALA A 590 7.22 40.25 11.53
CA ALA A 590 7.57 38.98 10.89
C ALA A 590 7.83 37.86 11.92
N LEU A 591 8.62 38.13 12.97
CA LEU A 591 8.88 37.20 14.06
C LEU A 591 7.59 36.79 14.80
N THR A 592 6.64 37.70 14.94
CA THR A 592 5.31 37.39 15.53
C THR A 592 4.49 36.47 14.64
N LYS A 593 4.50 36.68 13.31
CA LYS A 593 3.83 35.78 12.34
C LYS A 593 4.47 34.41 12.35
N LEU A 594 5.80 34.32 12.42
CA LEU A 594 6.53 33.06 12.52
C LEU A 594 6.15 32.27 13.77
N HIS A 595 6.03 32.93 14.89
CA HIS A 595 5.57 32.27 16.11
C HIS A 595 4.19 31.64 15.94
N ALA A 596 3.24 32.35 15.31
CA ALA A 596 1.92 31.81 15.01
C ALA A 596 1.97 30.60 14.01
N ALA A 597 2.86 30.69 13.01
CA ALA A 597 3.06 29.58 12.07
C ALA A 597 3.62 28.34 12.77
N PHE A 598 4.53 28.50 13.72
CA PHE A 598 5.07 27.37 14.50
C PHE A 598 4.01 26.72 15.38
N GLU A 599 3.15 27.50 16.04
CA GLU A 599 2.01 26.94 16.78
C GLU A 599 1.08 26.12 15.87
N ALA A 600 0.77 26.63 14.68
CA ALA A 600 -0.04 25.92 13.69
C ALA A 600 0.67 24.64 13.21
N THR A 601 1.98 24.68 12.98
CA THR A 601 2.78 23.51 12.59
C THR A 601 2.74 22.42 13.66
N VAL A 602 2.91 22.76 14.92
CA VAL A 602 2.80 21.80 16.06
C VAL A 602 1.42 21.19 16.10
N GLN A 603 0.37 22.00 15.96
CA GLN A 603 -1.00 21.47 16.00
C GLN A 603 -1.27 20.50 14.85
N CYS A 604 -0.87 20.85 13.63
CA CYS A 604 -0.99 19.95 12.48
C CYS A 604 -0.19 18.64 12.69
N ALA A 605 1.03 18.73 13.21
CA ALA A 605 1.85 17.56 13.49
C ALA A 605 1.19 16.63 14.55
N LEU A 606 0.63 17.20 15.60
CA LEU A 606 -0.10 16.44 16.63
C LEU A 606 -1.34 15.77 16.04
N ASP A 607 -2.09 16.45 15.19
CA ASP A 607 -3.29 15.93 14.55
C ASP A 607 -2.93 14.77 13.58
N VAL A 608 -1.87 14.90 12.78
CA VAL A 608 -1.35 13.83 11.92
C VAL A 608 -0.91 12.64 12.78
N SER A 609 -0.14 12.87 13.84
CA SER A 609 0.34 11.81 14.73
C SER A 609 -0.81 11.03 15.37
N ALA A 610 -1.80 11.74 15.92
CA ALA A 610 -2.96 11.13 16.58
C ALA A 610 -3.82 10.32 15.59
N THR A 611 -4.07 10.88 14.40
CA THR A 611 -4.85 10.23 13.35
C THR A 611 -4.14 8.99 12.82
N ALA A 612 -2.83 9.08 12.57
CA ALA A 612 -2.01 7.96 12.10
C ALA A 612 -1.92 6.82 13.13
N ASP A 613 -1.83 7.14 14.43
CA ASP A 613 -1.83 6.15 15.50
C ASP A 613 -3.20 5.47 15.64
N GLN A 614 -4.30 6.22 15.56
CA GLN A 614 -5.64 5.66 15.52
C GLN A 614 -5.84 4.73 14.33
N GLN A 615 -5.40 5.14 13.14
CA GLN A 615 -5.47 4.37 11.91
C GLN A 615 -4.64 3.08 12.02
N SER A 616 -3.42 3.15 12.53
CA SER A 616 -2.55 1.98 12.75
C SER A 616 -3.26 0.92 13.63
N ARG A 617 -3.92 1.36 14.71
CA ARG A 617 -4.67 0.44 15.61
C ARG A 617 -5.88 -0.17 14.91
N ALA A 618 -6.62 0.61 14.13
CA ALA A 618 -7.75 0.11 13.35
C ALA A 618 -7.30 -0.95 12.32
N LEU A 619 -6.24 -0.68 11.60
CA LEU A 619 -5.66 -1.59 10.61
C LEU A 619 -5.04 -2.84 11.24
N ASP A 620 -4.42 -2.76 12.42
CA ASP A 620 -3.97 -3.95 13.18
C ASP A 620 -5.15 -4.87 13.56
N ALA A 621 -6.30 -4.30 13.87
CA ALA A 621 -7.53 -5.08 14.13
C ALA A 621 -8.05 -5.74 12.85
N VAL A 622 -8.01 -5.03 11.71
CA VAL A 622 -8.33 -5.58 10.38
C VAL A 622 -7.40 -6.74 10.04
N LEU A 623 -6.09 -6.60 10.21
CA LEU A 623 -5.11 -7.64 9.92
C LEU A 623 -5.37 -8.92 10.73
N LYS A 624 -5.74 -8.80 11.99
CA LYS A 624 -6.13 -9.96 12.83
C LYS A 624 -7.36 -10.68 12.29
N ARG A 625 -8.37 -9.93 11.82
CA ARG A 625 -9.60 -10.49 11.21
C ARG A 625 -9.31 -11.15 9.88
N VAL A 626 -8.52 -10.52 9.02
CA VAL A 626 -8.08 -11.05 7.72
C VAL A 626 -7.34 -12.38 7.93
N ASN A 627 -6.40 -12.44 8.87
CA ASN A 627 -5.67 -13.67 9.20
C ASN A 627 -6.57 -14.76 9.81
N ALA A 628 -7.61 -14.40 10.55
CA ALA A 628 -8.62 -15.36 11.04
C ALA A 628 -9.47 -15.89 9.88
N GLY A 629 -9.87 -15.02 8.94
CA GLY A 629 -10.56 -15.39 7.71
C GLY A 629 -9.74 -16.35 6.85
N ALA A 630 -8.44 -16.09 6.67
CA ALA A 630 -7.52 -16.97 5.93
C ALA A 630 -7.53 -18.39 6.48
N ARG A 631 -7.42 -18.56 7.81
CA ARG A 631 -7.48 -19.89 8.44
C ARG A 631 -8.81 -20.59 8.23
N SER A 632 -9.92 -19.87 8.25
CA SER A 632 -11.26 -20.41 7.99
C SER A 632 -11.39 -20.92 6.55
N ILE A 633 -10.86 -20.17 5.59
CA ILE A 633 -10.82 -20.56 4.17
C ILE A 633 -9.89 -21.73 3.94
N ASP A 634 -8.71 -21.77 4.55
CA ASP A 634 -7.80 -22.93 4.47
C ASP A 634 -8.46 -24.21 5.00
N TYR A 635 -9.21 -24.14 6.09
CA TYR A 635 -9.99 -25.26 6.61
C TYR A 635 -11.07 -25.71 5.63
N ALA A 636 -11.84 -24.77 5.06
CA ALA A 636 -12.88 -25.06 4.07
C ALA A 636 -12.28 -25.68 2.79
N ALA A 637 -11.15 -25.17 2.30
CA ALA A 637 -10.47 -25.66 1.11
C ALA A 637 -9.93 -27.10 1.30
N ALA A 638 -9.31 -27.38 2.45
CA ALA A 638 -8.85 -28.73 2.77
C ALA A 638 -10.01 -29.72 2.80
N ARG A 639 -11.11 -29.37 3.45
CA ARG A 639 -12.31 -30.20 3.52
C ARG A 639 -12.95 -30.44 2.14
N THR A 640 -13.03 -29.42 1.32
CA THR A 640 -13.53 -29.50 -0.06
C THR A 640 -12.70 -30.47 -0.90
N THR A 641 -11.39 -30.47 -0.75
CA THR A 641 -10.48 -31.35 -1.47
C THR A 641 -10.66 -32.81 -1.04
N ASP A 642 -10.83 -33.09 0.23
CA ASP A 642 -11.04 -34.42 0.79
C ASP A 642 -12.39 -35.00 0.34
N GLU A 643 -13.48 -34.22 0.38
CA GLU A 643 -14.81 -34.65 -0.04
C GLU A 643 -14.87 -34.94 -1.55
N ARG A 644 -14.27 -34.10 -2.37
CA ARG A 644 -14.18 -34.31 -3.83
C ARG A 644 -13.48 -35.63 -4.16
N ARG A 645 -12.40 -35.96 -3.47
CA ARG A 645 -11.67 -37.24 -3.66
C ARG A 645 -12.54 -38.42 -3.26
N LEU A 646 -13.25 -38.33 -2.14
CA LEU A 646 -14.08 -39.39 -1.60
C LEU A 646 -15.30 -39.64 -2.50
N GLU A 647 -15.92 -38.60 -3.03
CA GLU A 647 -17.07 -38.67 -3.92
C GLU A 647 -16.73 -39.41 -5.22
N LEU A 648 -15.59 -39.13 -5.82
CA LEU A 648 -15.11 -39.84 -7.02
C LEU A 648 -14.98 -41.34 -6.76
N ILE A 649 -14.37 -41.74 -5.64
CA ILE A 649 -14.18 -43.16 -5.29
C ILE A 649 -15.53 -43.85 -5.05
N THR A 650 -16.44 -43.21 -4.32
CA THR A 650 -17.73 -43.78 -3.94
C THR A 650 -18.67 -43.90 -5.13
N SER A 651 -18.68 -42.89 -6.03
CA SER A 651 -19.46 -42.94 -7.28
C SER A 651 -19.00 -44.07 -8.18
N GLY A 652 -17.69 -44.24 -8.33
CA GLY A 652 -17.11 -45.38 -9.11
C GLY A 652 -17.53 -46.73 -8.57
N SER A 653 -17.45 -46.96 -7.28
CA SER A 653 -17.85 -48.23 -6.65
C SER A 653 -19.35 -48.52 -6.81
N ARG A 654 -20.19 -47.50 -6.66
CA ARG A 654 -21.66 -47.62 -6.89
C ARG A 654 -21.99 -47.98 -8.34
N SER A 655 -21.37 -47.31 -9.29
CA SER A 655 -21.58 -47.54 -10.71
C SER A 655 -21.13 -48.94 -11.12
N GLN A 656 -20.03 -49.42 -10.57
CA GLN A 656 -19.51 -50.77 -10.79
C GLN A 656 -20.45 -51.87 -10.27
N ALA A 657 -21.04 -51.66 -9.08
CA ALA A 657 -22.00 -52.56 -8.50
C ALA A 657 -23.28 -52.67 -9.36
N ILE A 658 -23.77 -51.56 -9.92
CA ILE A 658 -24.90 -51.52 -10.85
C ILE A 658 -24.56 -52.26 -12.16
N ALA A 659 -23.40 -51.99 -12.74
CA ALA A 659 -22.99 -52.59 -14.02
C ALA A 659 -22.68 -54.09 -13.92
N ALA A 660 -22.32 -54.61 -12.74
CA ALA A 660 -22.02 -56.02 -12.52
C ALA A 660 -23.24 -56.94 -12.43
N ARG A 661 -24.44 -56.37 -12.23
CA ARG A 661 -25.66 -57.16 -12.09
C ARG A 661 -26.19 -57.70 -13.44
N ARG A 662 -26.09 -59.00 -13.59
CA ARG A 662 -26.46 -59.72 -14.82
C ARG A 662 -27.94 -59.82 -15.02
N SER A 663 -28.76 -59.77 -13.95
CA SER A 663 -30.20 -60.13 -14.02
C SER A 663 -31.09 -59.01 -14.63
N ILE A 664 -30.57 -57.82 -14.85
CA ILE A 664 -31.38 -56.62 -15.20
C ILE A 664 -31.17 -56.16 -16.65
N GLY A 665 -30.24 -56.73 -17.40
CA GLY A 665 -29.99 -56.36 -18.82
C GLY A 665 -29.77 -54.85 -18.99
N THR A 666 -28.95 -54.26 -18.13
CA THR A 666 -28.75 -52.81 -18.08
C THR A 666 -28.16 -52.30 -19.38
N GLN A 667 -28.55 -51.10 -19.76
CA GLN A 667 -28.01 -50.41 -20.93
C GLN A 667 -26.50 -50.21 -20.81
N ALA A 668 -25.98 -50.08 -19.58
CA ALA A 668 -24.55 -50.06 -19.26
C ALA A 668 -23.83 -51.32 -19.73
N GLU A 669 -24.44 -52.49 -19.60
CA GLU A 669 -23.85 -53.75 -20.09
C GLU A 669 -23.82 -53.83 -21.61
N ARG A 670 -24.86 -53.35 -22.29
CA ARG A 670 -24.87 -53.26 -23.76
C ARG A 670 -23.83 -52.27 -24.26
N VAL A 671 -23.74 -51.09 -23.65
CA VAL A 671 -22.70 -50.08 -23.99
C VAL A 671 -21.32 -50.63 -23.75
N ARG A 672 -21.12 -51.38 -22.65
CA ARG A 672 -19.85 -52.08 -22.36
C ARG A 672 -19.49 -53.09 -23.44
N ALA A 673 -20.42 -53.92 -23.82
CA ALA A 673 -20.21 -54.94 -24.83
C ALA A 673 -19.79 -54.34 -26.17
N LEU A 674 -20.49 -53.29 -26.61
CA LEU A 674 -20.13 -52.48 -27.77
C LEU A 674 -18.77 -51.82 -27.61
N GLY A 675 -18.47 -51.23 -26.43
CA GLY A 675 -17.17 -50.65 -26.14
C GLY A 675 -16.01 -51.63 -26.29
N ILE A 676 -16.21 -52.88 -25.85
CA ILE A 676 -15.21 -53.94 -26.03
C ILE A 676 -15.05 -54.30 -27.53
N GLU A 677 -16.13 -54.33 -28.29
CA GLU A 677 -16.08 -54.58 -29.72
C GLU A 677 -15.34 -53.47 -30.47
N TYR A 678 -15.66 -52.20 -30.19
CA TYR A 678 -15.00 -51.07 -30.79
C TYR A 678 -13.51 -50.92 -30.37
N ALA A 679 -13.18 -51.28 -29.15
CA ALA A 679 -11.78 -51.34 -28.73
C ALA A 679 -11.00 -52.37 -29.58
N LYS A 680 -11.56 -53.54 -29.87
CA LYS A 680 -10.95 -54.54 -30.77
C LYS A 680 -10.79 -54.03 -32.22
N ARG A 681 -11.80 -53.31 -32.75
CA ARG A 681 -11.73 -52.74 -34.10
C ARG A 681 -10.64 -51.68 -34.19
N ILE A 682 -10.50 -50.79 -33.17
CA ILE A 682 -9.46 -49.78 -33.06
C ILE A 682 -8.07 -50.43 -32.97
N GLU A 683 -7.90 -51.46 -32.14
CA GLU A 683 -6.67 -52.26 -32.06
C GLU A 683 -6.27 -52.83 -33.41
N GLY A 684 -7.23 -53.41 -34.14
CA GLY A 684 -7.01 -53.94 -35.48
C GLY A 684 -6.51 -52.86 -36.43
N ALA A 685 -7.03 -51.64 -36.37
CA ALA A 685 -6.58 -50.52 -37.18
C ALA A 685 -5.13 -50.11 -36.83
N ILE A 686 -4.79 -50.05 -35.53
CA ILE A 686 -3.45 -49.74 -35.07
C ILE A 686 -2.45 -50.83 -35.47
N GLU A 687 -2.85 -52.11 -35.31
CA GLU A 687 -2.03 -53.26 -35.69
C GLU A 687 -1.80 -53.36 -37.21
N ALA A 688 -2.79 -52.99 -38.04
CA ALA A 688 -2.64 -52.85 -39.47
C ALA A 688 -1.64 -51.75 -39.86
N ALA A 689 -1.66 -50.63 -39.15
CA ALA A 689 -0.66 -49.55 -39.33
C ALA A 689 0.78 -50.02 -38.97
N ILE A 690 0.91 -50.84 -37.93
CA ILE A 690 2.18 -51.46 -37.55
C ILE A 690 2.63 -52.51 -38.59
N ALA A 691 1.73 -53.37 -39.05
CA ALA A 691 2.03 -54.38 -40.05
C ALA A 691 2.46 -53.78 -41.39
N SER A 692 1.84 -52.67 -41.79
CA SER A 692 2.19 -51.91 -42.99
C SER A 692 3.46 -51.05 -42.83
N LYS A 693 4.16 -51.12 -41.71
CA LYS A 693 5.36 -50.32 -41.36
C LYS A 693 5.16 -48.80 -41.37
N LYS A 694 3.91 -48.33 -41.35
CA LYS A 694 3.58 -46.89 -41.18
C LYS A 694 3.87 -46.44 -39.78
N LEU A 695 3.75 -47.34 -38.77
CA LEU A 695 3.94 -47.10 -37.36
C LEU A 695 4.85 -48.15 -36.75
N THR A 696 5.74 -47.80 -35.84
CA THR A 696 6.49 -48.77 -35.03
C THR A 696 5.82 -48.88 -33.65
N ARG A 697 5.96 -50.04 -33.01
CA ARG A 697 5.48 -50.24 -31.63
C ARG A 697 6.14 -49.26 -30.67
N ASP A 698 7.45 -49.06 -30.83
CA ASP A 698 8.20 -48.15 -29.95
C ASP A 698 7.75 -46.69 -30.08
N ALA A 699 7.42 -46.24 -31.31
CA ALA A 699 6.84 -44.92 -31.52
C ALA A 699 5.49 -44.76 -30.82
N LEU A 700 4.62 -45.81 -30.87
CA LEU A 700 3.30 -45.77 -30.20
C LEU A 700 3.39 -45.64 -28.67
N LEU A 701 4.46 -46.16 -28.07
CA LEU A 701 4.65 -46.13 -26.61
C LEU A 701 5.38 -44.87 -26.12
N HIS A 702 5.77 -43.94 -27.06
CA HIS A 702 6.38 -42.68 -26.67
C HIS A 702 5.34 -41.62 -26.33
N SER A 703 5.56 -40.93 -25.20
CA SER A 703 4.69 -39.89 -24.63
C SER A 703 5.28 -38.49 -24.83
N ASP A 704 5.85 -38.21 -25.99
CA ASP A 704 6.44 -36.92 -26.39
C ASP A 704 5.36 -35.99 -26.95
N TYR A 705 4.64 -35.33 -26.06
CA TYR A 705 3.60 -34.38 -26.42
C TYR A 705 4.23 -33.03 -26.82
N THR A 706 4.14 -32.72 -28.12
CA THR A 706 4.69 -31.46 -28.69
C THR A 706 3.55 -30.46 -28.88
N PRO A 707 3.61 -29.24 -28.32
CA PRO A 707 2.60 -28.21 -28.55
C PRO A 707 2.44 -27.89 -30.04
N ILE A 708 1.18 -27.67 -30.46
CA ILE A 708 0.84 -27.31 -31.84
C ILE A 708 0.78 -25.80 -31.95
N THR A 709 1.83 -25.19 -32.51
CA THR A 709 1.99 -23.74 -32.69
C THR A 709 2.54 -23.44 -34.09
N GLY A 710 2.41 -22.19 -34.54
CA GLY A 710 2.98 -21.72 -35.80
C GLY A 710 2.51 -22.51 -37.02
N GLU A 711 3.42 -22.94 -37.91
CA GLU A 711 3.10 -23.71 -39.13
C GLU A 711 2.40 -25.05 -38.86
N ARG A 712 2.61 -25.66 -37.68
CA ARG A 712 1.95 -26.91 -37.31
C ARG A 712 0.44 -26.77 -37.12
N ILE A 713 -0.09 -25.57 -36.91
CA ILE A 713 -1.54 -25.33 -36.80
C ILE A 713 -2.25 -25.80 -38.05
N LYS A 714 -1.65 -25.57 -39.23
CA LYS A 714 -2.19 -25.97 -40.54
C LYS A 714 -2.36 -27.51 -40.67
N SER A 715 -1.61 -28.30 -39.89
CA SER A 715 -1.75 -29.77 -39.91
C SER A 715 -3.09 -30.25 -39.37
N LEU A 716 -3.84 -29.43 -38.63
CA LEU A 716 -5.15 -29.76 -38.12
C LEU A 716 -6.31 -29.32 -39.04
N ALA A 717 -6.04 -28.63 -40.16
CA ALA A 717 -7.08 -28.13 -41.06
C ALA A 717 -7.95 -29.24 -41.69
N HIS A 718 -7.51 -30.50 -41.67
CA HIS A 718 -8.29 -31.67 -42.11
C HIS A 718 -9.34 -32.13 -41.09
N LEU A 719 -9.24 -31.64 -39.81
CA LEU A 719 -10.15 -31.99 -38.72
C LEU A 719 -11.20 -30.90 -38.50
N PHE A 720 -10.83 -29.64 -38.56
CA PHE A 720 -11.66 -28.46 -38.28
C PHE A 720 -11.03 -27.16 -38.85
N ASP A 721 -11.83 -26.08 -38.95
CA ASP A 721 -11.31 -24.79 -39.39
C ASP A 721 -10.34 -24.19 -38.36
N VAL A 722 -9.11 -23.95 -38.82
CA VAL A 722 -8.02 -23.37 -38.03
C VAL A 722 -7.72 -21.90 -38.38
N SER A 723 -8.51 -21.28 -39.24
CA SER A 723 -8.27 -19.93 -39.76
C SER A 723 -8.24 -18.84 -38.67
N ARG A 724 -8.89 -19.07 -37.55
CA ARG A 724 -8.97 -18.15 -36.40
C ARG A 724 -7.96 -18.46 -35.29
N VAL A 725 -7.11 -19.45 -35.47
CA VAL A 725 -6.11 -19.83 -34.45
C VAL A 725 -4.94 -18.86 -34.55
N PRO A 726 -4.53 -18.18 -33.46
CA PRO A 726 -3.37 -17.31 -33.47
C PRO A 726 -2.07 -18.11 -33.66
N ALA A 727 -1.03 -17.48 -34.20
CA ALA A 727 0.26 -18.15 -34.42
C ALA A 727 0.91 -18.70 -33.13
N THR A 728 0.55 -18.14 -31.98
CA THR A 728 0.97 -18.61 -30.66
C THR A 728 0.38 -19.97 -30.27
N GLY A 729 -0.65 -20.44 -31.01
CA GLY A 729 -1.29 -21.73 -30.77
C GLY A 729 -2.70 -21.64 -30.17
N PHE A 730 -3.14 -22.72 -29.59
CA PHE A 730 -4.48 -22.89 -29.02
C PHE A 730 -4.53 -22.55 -27.53
N ALA A 731 -5.65 -22.03 -27.06
CA ALA A 731 -5.96 -21.88 -25.64
C ALA A 731 -7.32 -22.55 -25.33
N PRO A 732 -7.37 -23.71 -24.67
CA PRO A 732 -6.23 -24.48 -24.12
C PRO A 732 -5.34 -25.13 -25.17
N GLU A 733 -4.08 -25.38 -24.80
CA GLU A 733 -3.08 -25.95 -25.69
C GLU A 733 -3.49 -27.29 -26.32
N LYS A 734 -3.12 -27.47 -27.57
CA LYS A 734 -3.25 -28.76 -28.29
C LYS A 734 -1.86 -29.33 -28.53
N TYR A 735 -1.80 -30.62 -28.55
CA TYR A 735 -0.55 -31.40 -28.70
C TYR A 735 -0.59 -32.37 -29.87
N SER A 736 0.56 -32.78 -30.34
CA SER A 736 0.75 -33.88 -31.25
C SER A 736 1.86 -34.80 -30.74
N THR A 737 1.78 -36.05 -31.13
CA THR A 737 2.81 -37.08 -30.88
C THR A 737 3.44 -37.49 -32.21
N ARG A 738 4.44 -38.34 -32.17
CA ARG A 738 5.05 -38.89 -33.41
C ARG A 738 4.16 -39.88 -34.13
N TRP A 739 3.09 -40.35 -33.50
CA TRP A 739 2.29 -41.46 -34.01
C TRP A 739 0.80 -41.12 -34.23
N ASP A 740 0.27 -40.13 -33.57
CA ASP A 740 -1.17 -39.85 -33.58
C ASP A 740 -1.73 -39.57 -34.98
N SER A 741 -1.04 -38.79 -35.81
CA SER A 741 -1.47 -38.50 -37.17
C SER A 741 -1.44 -39.73 -38.11
N LEU A 742 -0.66 -40.77 -37.76
CA LEU A 742 -0.52 -41.98 -38.56
C LEU A 742 -1.71 -42.94 -38.43
N ILE A 743 -2.46 -42.87 -37.34
CA ILE A 743 -3.57 -43.76 -36.98
C ILE A 743 -4.91 -43.04 -36.80
N GLU A 744 -4.92 -41.75 -36.83
CA GLU A 744 -6.05 -40.88 -36.53
C GLU A 744 -7.24 -41.14 -37.49
N ALA A 745 -7.01 -41.06 -38.81
CA ALA A 745 -8.09 -41.16 -39.79
C ALA A 745 -8.90 -42.47 -39.72
N PRO A 746 -8.27 -43.67 -39.71
CA PRO A 746 -9.02 -44.90 -39.62
C PRO A 746 -9.74 -45.08 -38.27
N ILE A 747 -9.19 -44.51 -37.18
CA ILE A 747 -9.85 -44.55 -35.85
C ILE A 747 -11.02 -43.61 -35.83
N ILE A 748 -10.94 -42.41 -36.40
CA ILE A 748 -12.07 -41.48 -36.49
C ILE A 748 -13.22 -42.13 -37.28
N ASP A 749 -12.95 -42.81 -38.36
CA ASP A 749 -13.99 -43.52 -39.15
C ASP A 749 -14.70 -44.63 -38.34
N ILE A 750 -13.92 -45.38 -37.51
CA ILE A 750 -14.49 -46.36 -36.58
C ILE A 750 -15.36 -45.66 -35.51
N LEU A 751 -14.90 -44.50 -34.97
CA LEU A 751 -15.64 -43.76 -33.97
C LEU A 751 -16.94 -43.11 -34.50
N GLU A 752 -16.96 -42.70 -35.78
CA GLU A 752 -18.19 -42.26 -36.43
C GLU A 752 -19.25 -43.34 -36.48
N HIS A 753 -18.84 -44.53 -36.90
CA HIS A 753 -19.73 -45.66 -36.96
C HIS A 753 -20.24 -46.09 -35.56
N ALA A 754 -19.32 -46.11 -34.57
CA ALA A 754 -19.65 -46.39 -33.17
C ALA A 754 -20.65 -45.37 -32.61
N TYR A 755 -20.46 -44.08 -32.93
CA TYR A 755 -21.37 -43.06 -32.49
C TYR A 755 -22.78 -43.24 -33.01
N GLU A 756 -22.94 -43.63 -34.29
CA GLU A 756 -24.25 -43.91 -34.91
C GLU A 756 -24.93 -45.08 -34.24
N GLU A 757 -24.21 -46.18 -33.99
CA GLU A 757 -24.73 -47.36 -33.36
C GLU A 757 -25.12 -47.16 -31.89
N LEU A 758 -24.42 -46.25 -31.21
CA LEU A 758 -24.68 -45.93 -29.82
C LEU A 758 -25.72 -44.81 -29.60
N LEU A 759 -26.20 -44.15 -30.68
CA LEU A 759 -27.24 -43.09 -30.58
C LEU A 759 -28.51 -43.55 -29.83
N PRO A 760 -29.05 -44.78 -30.02
CA PRO A 760 -30.23 -45.22 -29.29
C PRO A 760 -30.05 -45.34 -27.78
N PHE A 761 -28.80 -45.37 -27.32
CA PHE A 761 -28.44 -45.44 -25.91
C PHE A 761 -28.17 -44.08 -25.30
N GLY A 762 -28.54 -43.00 -25.94
CA GLY A 762 -28.31 -41.64 -25.41
C GLY A 762 -26.84 -41.25 -25.36
N ILE A 763 -26.03 -41.67 -26.35
CA ILE A 763 -24.60 -41.34 -26.35
C ILE A 763 -24.37 -39.85 -26.38
N ALA A 764 -23.52 -39.38 -25.51
CA ALA A 764 -23.00 -38.04 -25.54
C ALA A 764 -21.73 -37.95 -26.43
N THR A 765 -20.81 -38.93 -26.29
CA THR A 765 -19.60 -39.02 -27.11
C THR A 765 -18.89 -40.38 -26.91
N ILE A 766 -18.03 -40.73 -27.88
CA ILE A 766 -17.04 -41.79 -27.77
C ILE A 766 -15.66 -41.22 -28.12
N VAL A 767 -14.64 -41.49 -27.30
CA VAL A 767 -13.29 -40.93 -27.47
C VAL A 767 -12.23 -41.99 -27.24
N VAL A 768 -11.06 -41.79 -27.86
CA VAL A 768 -9.87 -42.61 -27.63
C VAL A 768 -8.75 -41.75 -27.06
N GLY A 769 -8.19 -42.18 -25.95
CA GLY A 769 -7.06 -41.54 -25.33
C GLY A 769 -5.98 -42.51 -24.87
N ASP A 770 -4.78 -42.00 -24.67
CA ASP A 770 -3.65 -42.74 -24.11
C ASP A 770 -3.66 -42.81 -22.57
N LEU A 771 -2.61 -43.37 -21.96
CA LEU A 771 -2.48 -43.53 -20.51
C LEU A 771 -2.24 -42.22 -19.76
N ASN A 772 -1.93 -41.13 -20.45
CA ASN A 772 -1.77 -39.79 -19.89
C ASN A 772 -2.97 -38.87 -20.18
N SER A 773 -4.10 -39.46 -20.62
CA SER A 773 -5.32 -38.72 -20.98
C SER A 773 -5.17 -37.78 -22.17
N PHE A 774 -4.23 -38.06 -23.07
CA PHE A 774 -4.15 -37.40 -24.37
C PHE A 774 -5.23 -37.94 -25.30
N VAL A 775 -6.22 -37.13 -25.65
CA VAL A 775 -7.30 -37.46 -26.55
C VAL A 775 -6.85 -37.28 -28.00
N TYR A 776 -6.50 -38.33 -28.69
CA TYR A 776 -5.97 -38.30 -30.04
C TYR A 776 -6.99 -38.59 -31.14
N ALA A 777 -8.15 -39.18 -30.81
CA ALA A 777 -9.24 -39.39 -31.76
C ALA A 777 -10.60 -39.10 -31.16
N TYR A 778 -11.46 -38.48 -31.96
CA TYR A 778 -12.79 -38.02 -31.60
C TYR A 778 -13.73 -38.13 -32.82
N PRO A 779 -15.05 -38.41 -32.71
CA PRO A 779 -15.94 -38.38 -33.87
C PRO A 779 -15.91 -37.04 -34.58
N ARG A 780 -15.74 -37.01 -35.89
CA ARG A 780 -15.58 -35.78 -36.69
C ARG A 780 -16.74 -34.81 -36.50
N ARG A 781 -18.00 -35.33 -36.47
CA ARG A 781 -19.21 -34.55 -36.26
C ARG A 781 -19.29 -33.84 -34.90
N GLN A 782 -18.42 -34.21 -33.97
CA GLN A 782 -18.33 -33.61 -32.63
C GLN A 782 -17.11 -32.69 -32.47
N ILE A 783 -16.34 -32.47 -33.53
CA ILE A 783 -15.20 -31.56 -33.54
C ILE A 783 -15.69 -30.23 -34.11
N ALA A 784 -15.98 -29.25 -33.24
CA ALA A 784 -16.37 -27.93 -33.67
C ALA A 784 -15.19 -27.12 -34.25
N ASP A 785 -15.50 -26.22 -35.17
CA ASP A 785 -14.52 -25.28 -35.69
C ASP A 785 -13.99 -24.38 -34.58
N TRP A 786 -12.71 -23.97 -34.69
CA TRP A 786 -12.10 -23.09 -33.69
C TRP A 786 -12.58 -21.65 -33.87
N THR A 787 -13.19 -21.09 -32.83
CA THR A 787 -13.82 -19.76 -32.87
C THR A 787 -12.94 -18.67 -32.30
N GLY A 788 -11.96 -18.99 -31.45
CA GLY A 788 -11.19 -18.06 -30.62
C GLY A 788 -11.92 -17.65 -29.33
N ASP A 789 -13.14 -18.13 -29.11
CA ASP A 789 -13.90 -17.92 -27.88
C ASP A 789 -13.73 -19.14 -26.95
N PRO A 790 -13.06 -18.99 -25.79
CA PRO A 790 -12.84 -20.10 -24.86
C PRO A 790 -14.13 -20.77 -24.40
N ALA A 791 -15.23 -20.06 -24.25
CA ALA A 791 -16.51 -20.61 -23.82
C ALA A 791 -17.10 -21.59 -24.85
N ARG A 792 -16.78 -21.46 -26.12
CA ARG A 792 -17.18 -22.35 -27.22
C ARG A 792 -16.13 -23.41 -27.51
N ASP A 793 -14.86 -23.02 -27.51
CA ASP A 793 -13.75 -23.88 -27.91
C ASP A 793 -13.41 -24.95 -26.86
N LEU A 794 -13.59 -24.64 -25.57
CA LEU A 794 -13.37 -25.57 -24.48
C LEU A 794 -14.28 -26.81 -24.54
N PRO A 795 -15.61 -26.71 -24.69
CA PRO A 795 -16.48 -27.83 -24.80
C PRO A 795 -16.55 -28.41 -26.24
N GLY A 796 -16.40 -27.55 -27.26
CA GLY A 796 -16.67 -27.91 -28.65
C GLY A 796 -15.49 -28.54 -29.39
N ASN A 797 -14.26 -28.36 -28.97
CA ASN A 797 -13.09 -28.87 -29.70
C ASN A 797 -12.06 -29.52 -28.76
N ARG A 798 -12.33 -30.77 -28.37
CA ARG A 798 -11.55 -31.53 -27.38
C ARG A 798 -10.44 -32.40 -27.96
N ILE A 799 -10.41 -32.61 -29.25
CA ILE A 799 -9.37 -33.40 -29.91
C ILE A 799 -7.99 -32.80 -29.75
N LYS A 800 -6.96 -33.64 -29.66
CA LYS A 800 -5.54 -33.24 -29.48
C LYS A 800 -5.25 -32.49 -28.16
N ARG A 801 -6.12 -32.66 -27.17
CA ARG A 801 -5.93 -32.09 -25.82
C ARG A 801 -5.37 -33.11 -24.86
N LEU A 802 -4.57 -32.64 -23.94
CA LEU A 802 -4.03 -33.36 -22.81
C LEU A 802 -4.81 -32.92 -21.54
N PHE A 803 -5.54 -33.86 -20.94
CA PHE A 803 -6.36 -33.59 -19.76
C PHE A 803 -5.58 -34.01 -18.51
N GLU A 804 -4.95 -33.04 -17.85
CA GLU A 804 -4.02 -33.27 -16.74
C GLU A 804 -4.67 -33.13 -15.36
N ASP A 805 -5.97 -32.97 -15.28
CA ASP A 805 -6.71 -32.99 -14.02
C ASP A 805 -6.70 -34.39 -13.39
N PRO A 806 -6.78 -34.52 -12.06
CA PRO A 806 -6.69 -35.80 -11.36
C PRO A 806 -7.75 -36.82 -11.79
N ALA A 807 -8.96 -36.36 -12.12
CA ALA A 807 -10.04 -37.27 -12.55
C ALA A 807 -9.76 -37.83 -13.92
N SER A 808 -9.39 -37.02 -14.89
CA SER A 808 -9.02 -37.45 -16.23
C SER A 808 -7.85 -38.43 -16.23
N LEU A 809 -6.85 -38.21 -15.39
CA LEU A 809 -5.71 -39.13 -15.24
C LEU A 809 -6.11 -40.42 -14.55
N ALA A 810 -6.99 -40.39 -13.56
CA ALA A 810 -7.53 -41.59 -12.92
C ALA A 810 -8.27 -42.46 -13.94
N TYR A 811 -9.11 -41.86 -14.81
CA TYR A 811 -9.82 -42.56 -15.89
C TYR A 811 -8.86 -43.18 -16.92
N ALA A 812 -7.84 -42.42 -17.33
CA ALA A 812 -6.86 -42.90 -18.31
C ALA A 812 -6.04 -44.08 -17.77
N ARG A 813 -5.78 -44.13 -16.48
CA ARG A 813 -4.93 -45.12 -15.80
C ARG A 813 -5.72 -46.21 -15.08
N HIS A 814 -7.03 -46.23 -15.28
CA HIS A 814 -7.90 -47.27 -14.67
C HIS A 814 -7.42 -48.72 -14.97
N GLY A 815 -7.51 -49.58 -13.99
CA GLY A 815 -7.12 -50.99 -14.10
C GLY A 815 -5.61 -51.25 -14.15
N LEU A 816 -4.76 -50.22 -14.01
CA LEU A 816 -3.30 -50.39 -13.99
C LEU A 816 -2.73 -50.63 -12.60
N GLY A 817 -3.55 -50.48 -11.56
CA GLY A 817 -3.20 -50.63 -10.15
C GLY A 817 -2.82 -49.31 -9.49
N PRO A 818 -2.74 -49.24 -8.15
CA PRO A 818 -2.62 -48.02 -7.38
C PRO A 818 -1.27 -47.28 -7.57
N ALA A 819 -0.28 -47.96 -8.11
CA ALA A 819 1.01 -47.32 -8.45
C ALA A 819 0.88 -46.36 -9.64
N ALA A 820 -0.03 -46.60 -10.57
CA ALA A 820 -0.25 -45.76 -11.73
C ALA A 820 -0.76 -44.36 -11.37
N GLU A 821 -1.55 -44.19 -10.31
CA GLU A 821 -2.11 -42.95 -9.84
C GLU A 821 -1.03 -42.01 -9.30
N LYS A 822 0.09 -42.55 -8.81
CA LYS A 822 1.21 -41.79 -8.23
C LYS A 822 2.22 -41.32 -9.28
N LEU A 823 2.08 -41.73 -10.53
CA LEU A 823 2.97 -41.34 -11.60
C LEU A 823 2.77 -39.88 -12.01
N ALA A 824 3.83 -39.26 -12.55
CA ALA A 824 3.78 -37.90 -13.08
C ALA A 824 2.66 -37.74 -14.13
N LYS A 825 2.16 -36.51 -14.33
CA LYS A 825 1.06 -36.22 -15.28
C LYS A 825 1.36 -36.67 -16.71
N ARG A 826 2.62 -36.51 -17.15
CA ARG A 826 3.10 -36.93 -18.49
C ARG A 826 4.14 -38.04 -18.33
N ALA A 827 3.75 -39.12 -17.69
CA ALA A 827 4.64 -40.24 -17.43
C ALA A 827 5.02 -40.95 -18.75
N PRO A 828 6.30 -41.22 -19.00
CA PRO A 828 6.70 -42.07 -20.11
C PRO A 828 6.23 -43.50 -19.86
N TYR A 829 5.94 -44.25 -20.92
CA TYR A 829 5.43 -45.62 -20.81
C TYR A 829 6.32 -46.51 -19.94
N GLN A 830 7.66 -46.28 -19.97
CA GLN A 830 8.60 -47.01 -19.14
C GLN A 830 8.32 -46.82 -17.63
N ALA A 831 7.89 -45.63 -17.23
CA ALA A 831 7.56 -45.37 -15.83
C ALA A 831 6.39 -46.25 -15.32
N PHE A 832 5.43 -46.56 -16.17
CA PHE A 832 4.36 -47.53 -15.82
C PHE A 832 4.89 -48.93 -15.64
N ILE A 833 5.86 -49.38 -16.46
CA ILE A 833 6.54 -50.68 -16.31
C ILE A 833 7.32 -50.71 -15.00
N ASP A 834 8.14 -49.71 -14.76
CA ASP A 834 9.01 -49.60 -13.57
C ASP A 834 8.19 -49.57 -12.28
N ALA A 835 7.02 -48.94 -12.31
CA ALA A 835 6.07 -48.90 -11.21
C ALA A 835 5.29 -50.23 -10.99
N GLY A 836 5.50 -51.23 -11.83
CA GLY A 836 4.82 -52.52 -11.71
C GLY A 836 3.34 -52.51 -12.10
N CYS A 837 2.92 -51.56 -12.97
CA CYS A 837 1.53 -51.45 -13.42
C CYS A 837 1.08 -52.66 -14.26
N THR A 838 -0.22 -53.00 -14.23
CA THR A 838 -0.81 -54.12 -14.97
C THR A 838 -1.03 -53.71 -16.44
N LEU A 839 0.00 -53.84 -17.26
CA LEU A 839 -0.04 -53.42 -18.67
C LEU A 839 -0.35 -54.56 -19.66
N LYS A 840 -0.27 -55.82 -19.26
CA LYS A 840 -0.53 -56.97 -20.15
C LYS A 840 -2.02 -57.35 -20.11
N LEU A 841 -2.54 -57.70 -21.27
CA LEU A 841 -3.87 -58.30 -21.35
C LEU A 841 -3.85 -59.64 -20.59
N PRO A 842 -4.80 -59.90 -19.68
CA PRO A 842 -4.89 -61.17 -18.96
C PRO A 842 -5.00 -62.39 -19.89
N PRO A 843 -4.48 -63.57 -19.49
CA PRO A 843 -4.50 -64.76 -20.34
C PRO A 843 -5.92 -65.25 -20.72
N ASP A 844 -6.93 -64.99 -19.92
CA ASP A 844 -8.31 -65.25 -20.15
C ASP A 844 -9.00 -64.27 -21.16
N GLY A 845 -8.23 -63.28 -21.65
CA GLY A 845 -8.71 -62.31 -22.61
C GLY A 845 -9.67 -61.26 -22.01
N ARG A 846 -9.86 -61.28 -20.69
CA ARG A 846 -10.70 -60.27 -20.03
C ARG A 846 -10.03 -58.92 -20.03
N ARG A 847 -10.72 -57.90 -20.61
CA ARG A 847 -10.23 -56.55 -20.66
C ARG A 847 -10.55 -55.80 -19.39
N ALA A 848 -9.64 -54.95 -18.94
CA ALA A 848 -9.97 -53.97 -17.90
C ALA A 848 -11.07 -53.05 -18.42
N TRP A 849 -12.12 -52.90 -17.64
CA TRP A 849 -13.20 -51.94 -17.88
C TRP A 849 -13.71 -51.39 -16.56
N GLU A 850 -14.31 -50.22 -16.62
CA GLU A 850 -14.96 -49.61 -15.49
C GLU A 850 -16.11 -48.72 -15.96
N SER A 851 -17.06 -48.45 -15.07
CA SER A 851 -18.14 -47.52 -15.32
C SER A 851 -18.15 -46.45 -14.23
N TRP A 852 -18.25 -45.24 -14.66
CA TRP A 852 -18.22 -44.05 -13.79
C TRP A 852 -19.44 -43.17 -14.05
N VAL A 853 -19.92 -42.49 -13.01
CA VAL A 853 -20.87 -41.39 -13.14
C VAL A 853 -20.18 -40.09 -12.73
N TYR A 854 -20.25 -39.08 -13.58
CA TYR A 854 -19.69 -37.77 -13.30
C TYR A 854 -20.53 -36.65 -13.94
N ALA A 855 -20.37 -35.43 -13.43
CA ALA A 855 -20.93 -34.27 -14.06
C ALA A 855 -19.93 -33.64 -15.04
N ARG A 856 -20.41 -33.35 -16.26
CA ARG A 856 -19.60 -32.56 -17.22
C ARG A 856 -19.45 -31.12 -16.76
N ASP A 857 -18.51 -30.40 -17.38
CA ASP A 857 -18.35 -28.96 -17.26
C ASP A 857 -19.63 -28.13 -17.53
N THR A 858 -20.58 -28.74 -18.21
CA THR A 858 -21.94 -28.19 -18.45
C THR A 858 -22.93 -28.46 -17.32
N GLY A 859 -22.54 -29.16 -16.25
CA GLY A 859 -23.42 -29.59 -15.15
C GLY A 859 -24.31 -30.82 -15.49
N VAL A 860 -24.19 -31.39 -16.68
CA VAL A 860 -24.95 -32.61 -17.08
C VAL A 860 -24.27 -33.85 -16.53
N ALA A 861 -25.02 -34.65 -15.78
CA ALA A 861 -24.56 -35.95 -15.29
C ALA A 861 -24.50 -36.99 -16.43
N CYS A 862 -23.38 -37.66 -16.53
CA CYS A 862 -23.14 -38.70 -17.54
C CYS A 862 -22.63 -39.98 -16.91
N ASN A 863 -23.01 -41.08 -17.49
CA ASN A 863 -22.31 -42.36 -17.31
C ASN A 863 -21.14 -42.42 -18.29
N GLU A 864 -20.05 -43.00 -17.86
CA GLU A 864 -18.90 -43.27 -18.70
C GLU A 864 -18.49 -44.73 -18.54
N VAL A 865 -18.42 -45.44 -19.66
CA VAL A 865 -17.81 -46.75 -19.73
C VAL A 865 -16.41 -46.61 -20.33
N ILE A 866 -15.41 -47.06 -19.58
CA ILE A 866 -14.00 -47.03 -19.96
C ILE A 866 -13.56 -48.46 -20.25
N VAL A 867 -13.09 -48.72 -21.48
CA VAL A 867 -12.59 -50.04 -21.91
C VAL A 867 -11.12 -49.92 -22.28
N GLY A 868 -10.32 -50.80 -21.72
CA GLY A 868 -8.88 -50.87 -22.02
C GLY A 868 -8.57 -51.21 -23.46
N LEU A 869 -7.66 -50.43 -24.07
CA LEU A 869 -7.13 -50.64 -25.42
C LEU A 869 -5.78 -51.33 -25.36
N TYR A 870 -5.64 -52.47 -25.97
CA TYR A 870 -4.45 -53.34 -25.94
C TYR A 870 -3.91 -53.57 -27.35
N VAL A 871 -2.71 -53.07 -27.62
CA VAL A 871 -2.05 -53.30 -28.91
C VAL A 871 -0.98 -54.37 -28.73
N ARG A 872 -1.08 -55.45 -29.47
CA ARG A 872 -0.26 -56.66 -29.29
C ARG A 872 -0.19 -57.14 -27.83
N GLY A 873 -1.35 -57.15 -27.17
CA GLY A 873 -1.49 -57.58 -25.79
C GLY A 873 -0.94 -56.63 -24.71
N HIS A 874 -0.56 -55.41 -25.04
CA HIS A 874 -0.06 -54.40 -24.09
C HIS A 874 -1.00 -53.18 -24.08
N ARG A 875 -1.33 -52.71 -22.91
CA ARG A 875 -2.16 -51.52 -22.69
C ARG A 875 -1.54 -50.29 -23.34
N HIS A 876 -2.27 -49.67 -24.25
CA HIS A 876 -1.87 -48.42 -24.89
C HIS A 876 -2.68 -47.22 -24.37
N GLY A 877 -3.97 -47.46 -24.09
CA GLY A 877 -4.88 -46.39 -23.70
C GLY A 877 -6.27 -46.98 -23.38
N ASN A 878 -7.29 -46.15 -23.66
CA ASN A 878 -8.69 -46.52 -23.42
C ASN A 878 -9.59 -46.00 -24.53
N VAL A 879 -10.67 -46.77 -24.75
CA VAL A 879 -11.90 -46.28 -25.39
C VAL A 879 -12.84 -45.82 -24.28
N ARG A 880 -13.35 -44.62 -24.36
CA ARG A 880 -14.27 -44.03 -23.38
C ARG A 880 -15.59 -43.73 -24.09
N ILE A 881 -16.70 -44.27 -23.57
CA ILE A 881 -18.05 -44.06 -24.08
C ILE A 881 -18.81 -43.30 -23.00
N ILE A 882 -19.27 -42.11 -23.36
CA ILE A 882 -19.97 -41.22 -22.45
C ILE A 882 -21.43 -41.12 -22.92
N TYR A 883 -22.37 -41.41 -22.04
CA TYR A 883 -23.80 -41.41 -22.33
C TYR A 883 -24.58 -40.77 -21.15
N ASP A 884 -25.86 -40.45 -21.39
CA ASP A 884 -26.72 -39.82 -20.38
C ASP A 884 -26.89 -40.73 -19.15
N ALA A 885 -26.61 -40.18 -17.96
CA ALA A 885 -26.72 -40.92 -16.71
C ALA A 885 -28.18 -41.31 -16.34
N ASN A 886 -29.19 -40.67 -16.92
CA ASN A 886 -30.60 -40.98 -16.69
C ASN A 886 -31.08 -42.18 -17.56
N VAL A 887 -30.26 -42.68 -18.45
CA VAL A 887 -30.56 -43.84 -19.28
C VAL A 887 -30.09 -45.10 -18.56
N ILE A 888 -31.00 -45.89 -18.05
CA ILE A 888 -30.82 -47.12 -17.26
C ILE A 888 -30.87 -48.34 -18.12
#